data_9e65a605a0e7cf9cd84cd39e0c76a394
#
_entry.id   9e65a605a0e7cf9cd84cd39e0c76a394
#
_cell.length_a   1.000
_cell.length_b   1.000
_cell.length_c   1.000
_cell.angle_alpha   90.00
_cell.angle_beta   90.00
_cell.angle_gamma   90.00
#
_symmetry.space_group_name_H-M   'P 1'
#
loop_
_entity.id
_entity.type
_entity.pdbx_description
1 polymer ?
#
loop_
_entity_poly.entity_id
_entity_poly.type
_entity_poly.pdbx_seq_one_letter_code
_entity_poly.pdbx_strand_id
1 'polypeptide(L)'
;MKLKPLALALSAALASTNVLAEELKPVMVHADLRTTSEQDIPASVDIKDNAELQDQGAVHFDDILLKTPNVNFSGQSSRARHIQIRGIGERDEYTGAPNASVGFAIDDIDFSGIGMVGNLFDIKQVEVLRGPQNTRYGQSAIGGLINIETNDPTPYRESMIEASGGQDNLKEFGLMTSGPVSSEEDAAQYRIAIFKHTSDGFRTNDTLNRTDTNGRDELTIRGKVRLFPNPNTTVDVSLLHADLNNGYDAWSRDNSFTTLSNQPGKDAQLSNAGSVKAEWKGDPNYVFTSKTTLANSDMTYSYDEDWTASSAGTYLNNKHRRTMSQELRWTSTPKSRINDNTDWLFGLYGSKLDETNKTEYWGNSSSDFSLNKLAGFGQLDYAMTPKATITAGLRIENDASDFTNSAGEHYTPDETLWGANLTYRYKYNDTHTAFTGITRGYKAGGFNAGQPAGTPSQYVTYDAETLMNYEIGLKSNFAALGLKTNITAFYMDRQNPQLDGYTYDPSSFTAWVFYTENFDSAQNYGLEGDFDWQANTNWNLYGSMGLIQTKVEGTPLNSGFTISDREQAHAPNYQFNLGVKYRASNGFYAQGDVTAVDKFYFDNTHNIESDPYHLVNARIGYETEDYEIYLWGKNLTDETYATRGYYFDFNPPWTNPSKYVRLGDPRQLGITARVFF
;
A
#
# COMPACT_ATOMS: atom_id res chain seq x y z
N MET A 1 37.15 3.44 -16.45
CA MET A 1 37.33 2.01 -16.13
C MET A 1 36.63 1.16 -17.20
N LYS A 2 37.28 0.11 -17.74
CA LYS A 2 36.90 -0.53 -19.02
C LYS A 2 35.69 -1.48 -18.85
N LEU A 3 34.54 -1.13 -19.43
CA LEU A 3 33.27 -1.90 -19.47
C LEU A 3 33.25 -2.99 -20.59
N LYS A 4 34.32 -3.76 -20.77
CA LYS A 4 34.39 -4.73 -21.85
C LYS A 4 34.09 -6.21 -21.54
N PRO A 5 33.94 -6.72 -20.30
CA PRO A 5 33.56 -8.12 -20.12
C PRO A 5 32.06 -8.41 -20.00
N LEU A 6 31.20 -7.41 -19.72
CA LEU A 6 29.75 -7.65 -19.54
C LEU A 6 29.01 -7.83 -20.87
N ALA A 7 29.43 -7.16 -21.93
CA ALA A 7 28.81 -7.25 -23.26
C ALA A 7 29.10 -8.59 -23.98
N LEU A 8 30.16 -9.32 -23.61
CA LEU A 8 30.52 -10.60 -24.22
C LEU A 8 29.76 -11.79 -23.57
N ALA A 9 29.33 -11.64 -22.32
CA ALA A 9 28.51 -12.66 -21.64
C ALA A 9 27.05 -12.66 -22.13
N LEU A 10 26.51 -11.49 -22.53
CA LEU A 10 25.17 -11.37 -23.08
C LEU A 10 25.05 -11.93 -24.50
N SER A 11 26.12 -11.89 -25.30
CA SER A 11 26.09 -12.38 -26.69
C SER A 11 26.28 -13.89 -26.83
N ALA A 12 26.73 -14.60 -25.79
CA ALA A 12 26.89 -16.06 -25.82
C ALA A 12 25.61 -16.84 -25.42
N ALA A 13 24.64 -16.18 -24.79
CA ALA A 13 23.36 -16.78 -24.38
C ALA A 13 22.30 -16.83 -25.51
N LEU A 14 22.56 -16.18 -26.64
CA LEU A 14 21.60 -16.05 -27.76
C LEU A 14 21.62 -17.15 -28.80
N ALA A 15 22.36 -18.23 -28.57
CA ALA A 15 22.43 -19.34 -29.51
C ALA A 15 21.66 -20.57 -28.99
N SER A 16 20.48 -20.74 -29.58
CA SER A 16 19.67 -21.97 -29.68
C SER A 16 18.88 -22.43 -28.42
N THR A 17 17.56 -22.25 -28.50
CA THR A 17 16.60 -23.36 -28.42
C THR A 17 15.20 -22.80 -28.77
N ASN A 18 14.43 -23.46 -29.62
CA ASN A 18 13.02 -23.21 -29.77
C ASN A 18 12.32 -23.65 -28.47
N VAL A 19 12.23 -22.74 -27.51
CA VAL A 19 11.30 -22.86 -26.38
C VAL A 19 9.93 -22.61 -26.97
N LEU A 20 9.04 -23.59 -26.96
CA LEU A 20 7.62 -23.33 -27.04
C LEU A 20 7.29 -22.51 -25.81
N ALA A 21 7.17 -21.21 -25.97
CA ALA A 21 6.74 -20.32 -24.93
C ALA A 21 5.33 -20.81 -24.51
N GLU A 22 5.19 -21.26 -23.27
CA GLU A 22 3.89 -21.45 -22.66
C GLU A 22 3.22 -20.08 -22.71
N GLU A 23 2.03 -20.01 -23.30
CA GLU A 23 1.29 -18.75 -23.42
C GLU A 23 0.96 -18.27 -22.00
N LEU A 24 1.73 -17.30 -21.48
CA LEU A 24 1.53 -16.73 -20.16
C LEU A 24 0.11 -16.16 -20.09
N LYS A 25 -0.70 -16.68 -19.18
CA LYS A 25 -2.06 -16.16 -18.96
C LYS A 25 -2.02 -14.66 -18.73
N PRO A 26 -2.94 -13.89 -19.32
CA PRO A 26 -2.98 -12.44 -19.10
C PRO A 26 -3.28 -12.16 -17.61
N VAL A 27 -2.45 -11.36 -16.99
CA VAL A 27 -2.69 -10.83 -15.63
C VAL A 27 -3.81 -9.79 -15.74
N MET A 28 -4.83 -9.89 -14.89
CA MET A 28 -6.01 -9.03 -14.93
C MET A 28 -5.94 -8.00 -13.81
N VAL A 29 -6.27 -6.74 -14.10
CA VAL A 29 -6.40 -5.64 -13.16
C VAL A 29 -7.85 -5.59 -12.69
N HIS A 30 -8.06 -5.73 -11.39
CA HIS A 30 -9.39 -5.74 -10.76
C HIS A 30 -9.72 -4.40 -10.09
N ALA A 31 -8.70 -3.62 -9.71
CA ALA A 31 -8.86 -2.27 -9.19
C ALA A 31 -9.30 -1.25 -10.27
N ASP A 32 -9.45 -1.65 -11.52
CA ASP A 32 -10.09 -0.81 -12.54
C ASP A 32 -11.62 -0.92 -12.48
N LEU A 33 -12.33 0.11 -12.94
CA LEU A 33 -13.80 0.10 -13.05
C LEU A 33 -14.32 -1.03 -13.94
N ARG A 34 -13.52 -1.47 -14.91
CA ARG A 34 -13.70 -2.70 -15.69
C ARG A 34 -12.50 -3.60 -15.47
N THR A 35 -12.72 -4.88 -15.25
CA THR A 35 -11.63 -5.85 -15.24
C THR A 35 -10.93 -5.82 -16.60
N THR A 36 -9.67 -5.43 -16.61
CA THR A 36 -8.88 -5.19 -17.82
C THR A 36 -7.55 -5.94 -17.70
N SER A 37 -7.00 -6.45 -18.81
CA SER A 37 -5.66 -7.05 -18.75
C SER A 37 -4.61 -6.00 -18.42
N GLU A 38 -3.55 -6.38 -17.71
CA GLU A 38 -2.42 -5.50 -17.42
C GLU A 38 -1.89 -4.83 -18.69
N GLN A 39 -1.84 -5.56 -19.80
CA GLN A 39 -1.40 -5.06 -21.10
C GLN A 39 -2.30 -3.93 -21.64
N ASP A 40 -3.56 -3.91 -21.25
CA ASP A 40 -4.59 -3.02 -21.79
C ASP A 40 -4.92 -1.83 -20.92
N ILE A 41 -4.56 -1.84 -19.64
CA ILE A 41 -4.81 -0.69 -18.77
C ILE A 41 -3.88 0.49 -19.13
N PRO A 42 -4.42 1.66 -19.46
CA PRO A 42 -3.61 2.84 -19.82
C PRO A 42 -3.19 3.62 -18.56
N ALA A 43 -2.48 2.96 -17.66
CA ALA A 43 -2.00 3.52 -16.39
C ALA A 43 -0.75 2.79 -15.92
N SER A 44 0.04 3.44 -15.05
CA SER A 44 1.13 2.82 -14.33
C SER A 44 0.58 1.93 -13.23
N VAL A 45 0.78 0.63 -13.34
CA VAL A 45 0.35 -0.38 -12.36
C VAL A 45 1.47 -1.40 -12.17
N ASP A 46 1.66 -1.84 -10.92
CA ASP A 46 2.50 -2.99 -10.57
C ASP A 46 1.59 -4.05 -9.95
N ILE A 47 1.63 -5.27 -10.51
CA ILE A 47 0.79 -6.38 -10.07
C ILE A 47 1.70 -7.52 -9.63
N LYS A 48 1.57 -7.89 -8.36
CA LYS A 48 2.20 -9.07 -7.78
C LYS A 48 1.15 -10.17 -7.66
N ASP A 49 1.20 -11.16 -8.53
CA ASP A 49 0.30 -12.31 -8.45
C ASP A 49 0.70 -13.28 -7.32
N ASN A 50 -0.14 -14.28 -7.07
CA ASN A 50 0.10 -15.27 -6.02
C ASN A 50 1.45 -15.96 -6.16
N ALA A 51 1.85 -16.34 -7.37
CA ALA A 51 3.11 -17.03 -7.62
C ALA A 51 4.29 -16.13 -7.31
N GLU A 52 4.25 -14.86 -7.73
CA GLU A 52 5.29 -13.88 -7.44
C GLU A 52 5.38 -13.55 -5.95
N LEU A 53 4.24 -13.39 -5.26
CA LEU A 53 4.20 -13.16 -3.80
C LEU A 53 4.82 -14.35 -3.03
N GLN A 54 4.46 -15.57 -3.43
CA GLN A 54 5.03 -16.78 -2.86
C GLN A 54 6.54 -16.89 -3.14
N ASP A 55 6.95 -16.62 -4.37
CA ASP A 55 8.36 -16.63 -4.78
C ASP A 55 9.19 -15.64 -3.97
N GLN A 56 8.65 -14.45 -3.70
CA GLN A 56 9.31 -13.44 -2.89
C GLN A 56 9.31 -13.75 -1.38
N GLY A 57 8.60 -14.79 -0.94
CA GLY A 57 8.41 -15.12 0.48
C GLY A 57 7.71 -13.99 1.23
N ALA A 58 6.81 -13.29 0.55
CA ALA A 58 6.06 -12.18 1.12
C ALA A 58 4.96 -12.71 2.04
N VAL A 59 5.00 -12.32 3.32
CA VAL A 59 4.03 -12.69 4.36
C VAL A 59 3.07 -11.54 4.62
N HIS A 60 3.57 -10.31 4.52
CA HIS A 60 2.80 -9.09 4.69
C HIS A 60 3.10 -8.13 3.53
N PHE A 61 2.18 -7.20 3.24
CA PHE A 61 2.40 -6.27 2.12
C PHE A 61 3.63 -5.38 2.31
N ASP A 62 4.14 -5.18 3.53
CA ASP A 62 5.43 -4.53 3.82
C ASP A 62 6.58 -5.12 3.01
N ASP A 63 6.56 -6.45 2.81
CA ASP A 63 7.63 -7.20 2.14
C ASP A 63 7.80 -6.82 0.66
N ILE A 64 6.76 -6.23 0.06
CA ILE A 64 6.73 -5.87 -1.36
C ILE A 64 6.89 -4.36 -1.63
N LEU A 65 6.69 -3.50 -0.63
CA LEU A 65 6.68 -2.04 -0.83
C LEU A 65 7.99 -1.53 -1.44
N LEU A 66 9.13 -1.90 -0.87
CA LEU A 66 10.43 -1.45 -1.35
C LEU A 66 10.85 -2.10 -2.69
N LYS A 67 10.12 -3.11 -3.17
CA LYS A 67 10.31 -3.76 -4.47
C LYS A 67 9.42 -3.17 -5.56
N THR A 68 8.48 -2.32 -5.18
CA THR A 68 7.57 -1.62 -6.08
C THR A 68 8.14 -0.24 -6.43
N PRO A 69 8.27 0.12 -7.70
CA PRO A 69 8.87 1.38 -8.13
C PRO A 69 8.18 2.61 -7.53
N ASN A 70 8.98 3.54 -6.97
CA ASN A 70 8.52 4.80 -6.38
C ASN A 70 7.47 4.64 -5.27
N VAL A 71 7.53 3.52 -4.53
CA VAL A 71 6.73 3.28 -3.33
C VAL A 71 7.66 3.20 -2.13
N ASN A 72 7.38 3.98 -1.10
CA ASN A 72 8.10 3.99 0.16
C ASN A 72 7.10 3.96 1.32
N PHE A 73 7.57 3.82 2.53
CA PHE A 73 6.73 3.88 3.73
C PHE A 73 7.45 4.56 4.89
N SER A 74 6.68 5.14 5.79
CA SER A 74 7.17 5.62 7.07
C SER A 74 7.08 4.50 8.10
N GLY A 75 8.21 4.15 8.71
CA GLY A 75 8.31 3.09 9.70
C GLY A 75 7.82 3.46 11.09
N GLN A 76 6.80 4.29 11.25
CA GLN A 76 6.32 4.74 12.55
C GLN A 76 5.45 3.72 13.28
N SER A 77 5.05 2.64 12.65
CA SER A 77 4.16 1.60 13.18
C SER A 77 4.81 0.22 13.17
N SER A 78 4.23 -0.74 13.86
CA SER A 78 4.73 -2.13 13.91
C SER A 78 4.64 -2.83 12.55
N ARG A 79 3.65 -2.46 11.74
CA ARG A 79 3.47 -2.79 10.32
C ARG A 79 3.29 -1.50 9.53
N ALA A 80 3.66 -1.48 8.25
CA ALA A 80 3.48 -0.30 7.41
C ALA A 80 2.00 0.09 7.30
N ARG A 81 1.67 1.36 7.57
CA ARG A 81 0.35 1.95 7.36
C ARG A 81 0.43 3.35 6.73
N HIS A 82 1.57 4.00 6.85
CA HIS A 82 1.85 5.29 6.24
C HIS A 82 2.72 5.07 5.01
N ILE A 83 2.08 5.08 3.84
CA ILE A 83 2.69 4.73 2.56
C ILE A 83 2.78 5.97 1.69
N GLN A 84 3.89 6.10 0.97
CA GLN A 84 4.10 7.14 -0.02
C GLN A 84 4.22 6.51 -1.40
N ILE A 85 3.42 6.99 -2.35
CA ILE A 85 3.52 6.64 -3.76
C ILE A 85 3.93 7.88 -4.54
N ARG A 86 5.04 7.80 -5.27
CA ARG A 86 5.63 8.96 -5.98
C ARG A 86 5.88 10.16 -5.05
N GLY A 87 6.26 9.89 -3.79
CA GLY A 87 6.50 10.91 -2.75
C GLY A 87 5.24 11.52 -2.12
N ILE A 88 4.04 11.04 -2.45
CA ILE A 88 2.77 11.51 -1.89
C ILE A 88 2.24 10.50 -0.88
N GLY A 89 1.97 10.94 0.35
CA GLY A 89 1.42 10.12 1.45
C GLY A 89 1.75 10.70 2.81
N GLU A 90 0.98 10.31 3.81
CA GLU A 90 1.15 10.66 5.21
C GLU A 90 2.36 9.92 5.81
N ARG A 91 2.92 10.47 6.91
CA ARG A 91 4.10 9.91 7.58
C ARG A 91 3.90 9.66 9.06
N ASP A 92 2.93 10.31 9.67
CA ASP A 92 2.73 10.35 11.11
C ASP A 92 1.34 9.92 11.54
N GLU A 93 1.25 9.32 12.74
CA GLU A 93 0.01 8.92 13.41
C GLU A 93 -0.75 10.11 14.01
N TYR A 94 -0.09 11.27 14.15
CA TYR A 94 -0.57 12.40 14.92
C TYR A 94 -1.33 13.45 14.11
N THR A 95 -1.48 13.24 12.82
CA THR A 95 -2.14 14.20 11.94
C THR A 95 -3.66 14.03 11.96
N GLY A 96 -4.34 14.76 12.77
CA GLY A 96 -5.76 15.15 12.69
C GLY A 96 -6.78 14.04 12.35
N ALA A 97 -7.84 14.45 11.69
CA ALA A 97 -8.89 13.55 11.20
C ALA A 97 -8.42 12.71 9.99
N PRO A 98 -9.01 11.53 9.78
CA PRO A 98 -8.63 10.66 8.66
C PRO A 98 -8.75 11.35 7.30
N ASN A 99 -7.63 11.49 6.60
CA ASN A 99 -7.55 12.09 5.26
C ASN A 99 -6.37 11.48 4.48
N ALA A 100 -6.50 10.21 4.09
CA ALA A 100 -5.43 9.47 3.44
C ALA A 100 -5.16 9.94 2.01
N SER A 101 -3.89 10.05 1.62
CA SER A 101 -3.45 10.33 0.25
C SER A 101 -3.29 9.08 -0.60
N VAL A 102 -3.04 7.93 0.04
CA VAL A 102 -2.90 6.63 -0.61
C VAL A 102 -4.03 5.73 -0.14
N GLY A 103 -4.81 5.23 -1.09
CA GLY A 103 -5.87 4.27 -0.83
C GLY A 103 -5.31 2.89 -0.49
N PHE A 104 -6.00 2.18 0.40
CA PHE A 104 -5.68 0.80 0.75
C PHE A 104 -6.97 0.00 0.87
N ALA A 105 -7.14 -1.01 0.03
CA ALA A 105 -8.34 -1.83 -0.01
C ALA A 105 -8.01 -3.33 0.04
N ILE A 106 -8.87 -4.11 0.68
CA ILE A 106 -8.86 -5.58 0.68
C ILE A 106 -10.26 -6.06 0.29
N ASP A 107 -10.40 -6.78 -0.82
CA ASP A 107 -11.70 -7.24 -1.36
C ASP A 107 -12.77 -6.13 -1.37
N ASP A 108 -12.43 -4.95 -1.93
CA ASP A 108 -13.27 -3.75 -2.01
C ASP A 108 -13.52 -3.03 -0.66
N ILE A 109 -13.04 -3.53 0.48
CA ILE A 109 -13.19 -2.91 1.80
C ILE A 109 -12.07 -1.89 2.03
N ASP A 110 -12.44 -0.65 2.37
CA ASP A 110 -11.49 0.45 2.59
C ASP A 110 -10.81 0.35 3.98
N PHE A 111 -9.49 0.26 3.97
CA PHE A 111 -8.59 0.32 5.12
C PHE A 111 -7.56 1.46 4.99
N SER A 112 -7.85 2.50 4.23
CA SER A 112 -6.94 3.63 4.01
C SER A 112 -6.51 4.27 5.34
N GLY A 113 -5.18 4.40 5.53
CA GLY A 113 -4.56 4.90 6.76
C GLY A 113 -4.54 3.91 7.94
N ILE A 114 -5.13 2.71 7.81
CA ILE A 114 -5.15 1.65 8.82
C ILE A 114 -4.80 0.28 8.22
N GLY A 115 -3.95 0.25 7.19
CA GLY A 115 -3.65 -0.92 6.36
C GLY A 115 -2.79 -2.02 7.00
N MET A 116 -2.50 -1.97 8.31
CA MET A 116 -1.69 -3.02 8.99
C MET A 116 -2.25 -4.43 8.86
N VAL A 117 -3.52 -4.60 8.49
CA VAL A 117 -4.20 -5.89 8.29
C VAL A 117 -3.86 -6.58 6.97
N GLY A 118 -2.89 -6.07 6.22
CA GLY A 118 -2.50 -6.54 4.88
C GLY A 118 -1.65 -7.81 4.87
N ASN A 119 -2.08 -8.88 5.55
CA ASN A 119 -1.46 -10.19 5.47
C ASN A 119 -1.65 -10.82 4.08
N LEU A 120 -0.59 -11.44 3.52
CA LEU A 120 -0.55 -11.97 2.15
C LEU A 120 -0.72 -13.50 2.04
N PHE A 121 -1.03 -14.20 3.12
CA PHE A 121 -1.36 -15.62 3.02
C PHE A 121 -2.63 -15.83 2.19
N ASP A 122 -2.61 -16.72 1.23
CA ASP A 122 -3.75 -17.05 0.33
C ASP A 122 -4.34 -15.83 -0.41
N ILE A 123 -3.50 -14.97 -0.92
CA ILE A 123 -3.88 -13.80 -1.75
C ILE A 123 -3.79 -14.17 -3.23
N LYS A 124 -4.73 -13.67 -4.02
CA LYS A 124 -4.72 -13.81 -5.48
C LYS A 124 -3.68 -12.88 -6.11
N GLN A 125 -3.73 -11.61 -5.73
CA GLN A 125 -2.78 -10.60 -6.20
C GLN A 125 -2.82 -9.34 -5.33
N VAL A 126 -1.73 -8.57 -5.40
CA VAL A 126 -1.64 -7.19 -4.92
C VAL A 126 -1.44 -6.29 -6.12
N GLU A 127 -2.27 -5.28 -6.25
CA GLU A 127 -2.21 -4.27 -7.31
C GLU A 127 -1.80 -2.94 -6.70
N VAL A 128 -0.75 -2.33 -7.21
CA VAL A 128 -0.31 -0.98 -6.83
C VAL A 128 -0.50 -0.05 -8.02
N LEU A 129 -1.57 0.74 -7.99
CA LEU A 129 -1.85 1.76 -8.99
C LEU A 129 -1.18 3.05 -8.57
N ARG A 130 -0.27 3.55 -9.39
CA ARG A 130 0.51 4.77 -9.11
C ARG A 130 -0.09 5.99 -9.79
N GLY A 131 -0.08 7.12 -9.09
CA GLY A 131 -0.76 8.33 -9.53
C GLY A 131 -2.25 8.36 -9.19
N PRO A 132 -2.96 9.47 -9.47
CA PRO A 132 -4.32 9.69 -8.98
C PRO A 132 -5.32 8.66 -9.47
N GLN A 133 -6.04 8.03 -8.52
CA GLN A 133 -7.13 7.09 -8.77
C GLN A 133 -8.49 7.67 -8.36
N ASN A 134 -8.60 8.99 -8.26
CA ASN A 134 -9.78 9.68 -7.72
C ASN A 134 -11.06 9.45 -8.53
N THR A 135 -10.98 9.23 -9.84
CA THR A 135 -12.16 8.88 -10.67
C THR A 135 -12.79 7.54 -10.28
N ARG A 136 -12.02 6.66 -9.62
CA ARG A 136 -12.43 5.30 -9.22
C ARG A 136 -12.71 5.22 -7.72
N TYR A 137 -11.81 5.75 -6.90
CA TYR A 137 -11.78 5.55 -5.44
C TYR A 137 -12.05 6.83 -4.61
N GLY A 138 -12.26 7.98 -5.26
CA GLY A 138 -12.51 9.24 -4.57
C GLY A 138 -11.29 9.84 -3.90
N GLN A 139 -11.52 10.68 -2.88
CA GLN A 139 -10.48 11.55 -2.28
C GLN A 139 -9.28 10.80 -1.68
N SER A 140 -9.44 9.57 -1.23
CA SER A 140 -8.37 8.83 -0.53
C SER A 140 -7.34 8.20 -1.48
N ALA A 141 -7.21 8.69 -2.72
CA ALA A 141 -6.36 8.07 -3.73
C ALA A 141 -5.65 9.08 -4.65
N ILE A 142 -5.26 10.24 -4.11
CA ILE A 142 -4.52 11.26 -4.89
C ILE A 142 -3.10 10.81 -5.25
N GLY A 143 -2.41 10.08 -4.36
CA GLY A 143 -1.09 9.50 -4.61
C GLY A 143 -1.14 8.18 -5.37
N GLY A 144 -2.16 7.38 -5.14
CA GLY A 144 -2.34 6.05 -5.70
C GLY A 144 -3.22 5.15 -4.85
N LEU A 145 -3.23 3.86 -5.20
CA LEU A 145 -4.03 2.84 -4.51
C LEU A 145 -3.23 1.56 -4.38
N ILE A 146 -3.31 0.91 -3.22
CA ILE A 146 -2.94 -0.48 -3.00
C ILE A 146 -4.21 -1.29 -2.84
N ASN A 147 -4.42 -2.27 -3.72
CA ASN A 147 -5.57 -3.16 -3.69
C ASN A 147 -5.08 -4.60 -3.51
N ILE A 148 -5.52 -5.25 -2.43
CA ILE A 148 -5.27 -6.65 -2.15
C ILE A 148 -6.53 -7.44 -2.50
N GLU A 149 -6.41 -8.38 -3.42
CA GLU A 149 -7.48 -9.29 -3.80
C GLU A 149 -7.19 -10.69 -3.27
N THR A 150 -8.11 -11.24 -2.47
CA THR A 150 -8.00 -12.61 -1.97
C THR A 150 -8.42 -13.61 -3.04
N ASN A 151 -7.92 -14.85 -2.94
CA ASN A 151 -8.30 -15.91 -3.87
C ASN A 151 -9.81 -16.15 -3.87
N ASP A 152 -10.33 -16.49 -5.04
CA ASP A 152 -11.73 -16.89 -5.21
C ASP A 152 -11.97 -18.32 -4.70
N PRO A 153 -13.21 -18.64 -4.26
CA PRO A 153 -13.63 -20.03 -4.07
C PRO A 153 -13.53 -20.85 -5.35
N THR A 154 -13.17 -22.13 -5.21
CA THR A 154 -12.96 -23.05 -6.34
C THR A 154 -14.13 -24.02 -6.53
N PRO A 155 -14.42 -24.46 -7.76
CA PRO A 155 -15.44 -25.47 -8.02
C PRO A 155 -14.96 -26.91 -7.69
N TYR A 156 -13.72 -27.07 -7.30
CA TYR A 156 -13.09 -28.33 -6.87
C TYR A 156 -12.50 -28.15 -5.47
N ARG A 157 -12.29 -29.25 -4.76
CA ARG A 157 -11.69 -29.23 -3.43
C ARG A 157 -10.20 -29.05 -3.52
N GLU A 158 -9.68 -28.12 -2.75
CA GLU A 158 -8.26 -27.92 -2.51
C GLU A 158 -8.02 -27.48 -1.07
N SER A 159 -6.87 -27.82 -0.53
CA SER A 159 -6.46 -27.39 0.80
C SER A 159 -4.95 -27.24 0.86
N MET A 160 -4.47 -26.36 1.73
CA MET A 160 -3.05 -26.12 1.98
C MET A 160 -2.80 -25.93 3.45
N ILE A 161 -1.70 -26.51 3.94
CA ILE A 161 -1.15 -26.25 5.27
C ILE A 161 0.26 -25.67 5.09
N GLU A 162 0.54 -24.58 5.79
CA GLU A 162 1.85 -23.96 5.85
C GLU A 162 2.34 -23.87 7.30
N ALA A 163 3.63 -24.10 7.52
CA ALA A 163 4.29 -23.87 8.79
C ALA A 163 5.68 -23.28 8.58
N SER A 164 5.99 -22.21 9.33
CA SER A 164 7.31 -21.57 9.31
C SER A 164 7.91 -21.48 10.72
N GLY A 165 9.22 -21.48 10.77
CA GLY A 165 9.99 -21.19 11.97
C GLY A 165 11.28 -20.46 11.64
N GLY A 166 11.72 -19.57 12.51
CA GLY A 166 12.90 -18.74 12.23
C GLY A 166 13.53 -18.12 13.48
N GLN A 167 14.43 -17.17 13.24
CA GLN A 167 15.05 -16.38 14.30
C GLN A 167 14.00 -15.59 15.09
N ASP A 168 14.38 -15.08 16.23
CA ASP A 168 13.53 -14.28 17.12
C ASP A 168 12.22 -15.00 17.51
N ASN A 169 12.32 -16.32 17.74
CA ASN A 169 11.21 -17.21 18.09
C ASN A 169 10.04 -17.16 17.07
N LEU A 170 10.34 -16.83 15.81
CA LEU A 170 9.34 -16.78 14.74
C LEU A 170 8.64 -18.12 14.58
N LYS A 171 7.34 -18.09 14.58
CA LYS A 171 6.44 -19.22 14.28
C LYS A 171 5.26 -18.73 13.46
N GLU A 172 5.00 -19.41 12.36
CA GLU A 172 3.85 -19.14 11.52
C GLU A 172 3.10 -20.44 11.25
N PHE A 173 1.79 -20.33 11.16
CA PHE A 173 0.91 -21.42 10.77
C PHE A 173 -0.19 -20.91 9.86
N GLY A 174 -0.32 -21.52 8.68
CA GLY A 174 -1.33 -21.22 7.68
C GLY A 174 -2.19 -22.46 7.37
N LEU A 175 -3.49 -22.25 7.22
CA LEU A 175 -4.45 -23.25 6.75
C LEU A 175 -5.38 -22.61 5.72
N MET A 176 -5.51 -23.23 4.55
CA MET A 176 -6.49 -22.85 3.54
C MET A 176 -7.29 -24.08 3.11
N THR A 177 -8.59 -23.90 2.91
CA THR A 177 -9.46 -24.88 2.27
C THR A 177 -10.51 -24.20 1.39
N SER A 178 -10.77 -24.78 0.23
CA SER A 178 -11.73 -24.28 -0.73
C SER A 178 -12.46 -25.43 -1.43
N GLY A 179 -13.66 -25.18 -1.93
CA GLY A 179 -14.40 -26.14 -2.70
C GLY A 179 -15.90 -25.88 -2.79
N PRO A 180 -16.65 -26.74 -3.48
CA PRO A 180 -18.11 -26.68 -3.54
C PRO A 180 -18.73 -27.14 -2.22
N VAL A 181 -19.85 -26.49 -1.83
CA VAL A 181 -20.62 -26.87 -0.63
C VAL A 181 -21.31 -28.23 -0.80
N SER A 182 -21.71 -28.56 -2.02
CA SER A 182 -22.32 -29.84 -2.37
C SER A 182 -21.77 -30.36 -3.71
N SER A 183 -22.22 -31.52 -4.15
CA SER A 183 -21.86 -32.12 -5.46
C SER A 183 -22.76 -31.66 -6.61
N GLU A 184 -23.67 -30.73 -6.40
CA GLU A 184 -24.52 -30.15 -7.45
C GLU A 184 -23.73 -29.22 -8.36
N GLU A 185 -24.10 -29.15 -9.64
CA GLU A 185 -23.37 -28.38 -10.64
C GLU A 185 -23.30 -26.87 -10.35
N ASP A 186 -24.37 -26.31 -9.78
CA ASP A 186 -24.46 -24.90 -9.36
C ASP A 186 -24.32 -24.74 -7.83
N ALA A 187 -23.60 -25.63 -7.16
CA ALA A 187 -23.40 -25.55 -5.74
C ALA A 187 -22.66 -24.25 -5.35
N ALA A 188 -23.08 -23.67 -4.24
CA ALA A 188 -22.30 -22.61 -3.63
C ALA A 188 -20.86 -23.07 -3.38
N GLN A 189 -19.91 -22.16 -3.53
CA GLN A 189 -18.48 -22.42 -3.33
C GLN A 189 -17.99 -21.64 -2.11
N TYR A 190 -17.04 -22.21 -1.37
CA TYR A 190 -16.44 -21.55 -0.21
C TYR A 190 -14.92 -21.55 -0.29
N ARG A 191 -14.29 -20.60 0.37
CA ARG A 191 -12.87 -20.54 0.66
C ARG A 191 -12.67 -20.00 2.07
N ILE A 192 -11.82 -20.66 2.85
CA ILE A 192 -11.47 -20.26 4.22
C ILE A 192 -9.94 -20.28 4.31
N ALA A 193 -9.37 -19.19 4.80
CA ALA A 193 -7.95 -19.06 5.05
C ALA A 193 -7.72 -18.54 6.48
N ILE A 194 -6.82 -19.21 7.22
CA ILE A 194 -6.43 -18.84 8.58
C ILE A 194 -4.92 -18.74 8.61
N PHE A 195 -4.39 -17.65 9.14
CA PHE A 195 -2.96 -17.44 9.29
C PHE A 195 -2.64 -16.87 10.66
N LYS A 196 -1.70 -17.49 11.35
CA LYS A 196 -1.15 -17.03 12.63
C LYS A 196 0.34 -16.78 12.49
N HIS A 197 0.79 -15.59 12.92
CA HIS A 197 2.19 -15.19 12.98
C HIS A 197 2.52 -14.79 14.43
N THR A 198 3.63 -15.28 14.96
CA THR A 198 4.17 -14.85 16.24
C THR A 198 5.68 -14.73 16.15
N SER A 199 6.25 -13.69 16.77
CA SER A 199 7.69 -13.55 16.99
C SER A 199 7.97 -12.66 18.19
N ASP A 200 9.12 -12.86 18.84
CA ASP A 200 9.56 -11.99 19.93
C ASP A 200 10.06 -10.63 19.41
N GLY A 201 10.35 -10.54 18.10
CA GLY A 201 11.01 -9.37 17.51
C GLY A 201 12.52 -9.39 17.79
N PHE A 202 13.22 -8.44 17.17
CA PHE A 202 14.69 -8.42 17.14
C PHE A 202 15.30 -7.39 18.12
N ARG A 203 14.51 -6.82 19.04
CA ARG A 203 14.97 -5.81 20.00
C ARG A 203 15.10 -6.42 21.40
N THR A 204 16.08 -5.94 22.15
CA THR A 204 16.28 -6.29 23.56
C THR A 204 16.01 -5.06 24.43
N ASN A 205 15.15 -5.20 25.43
CA ASN A 205 14.91 -4.17 26.42
C ASN A 205 15.70 -4.48 27.70
N ASP A 206 16.77 -3.72 27.92
CA ASP A 206 17.69 -3.94 29.04
C ASP A 206 17.10 -3.52 30.39
N THR A 207 16.19 -2.54 30.42
CA THR A 207 15.53 -2.12 31.66
C THR A 207 14.64 -3.21 32.22
N LEU A 208 13.91 -3.91 31.37
CA LEU A 208 12.96 -4.96 31.75
C LEU A 208 13.58 -6.35 31.66
N ASN A 209 14.79 -6.48 31.11
CA ASN A 209 15.44 -7.75 30.78
C ASN A 209 14.50 -8.67 29.96
N ARG A 210 13.96 -8.12 28.85
CA ARG A 210 13.01 -8.78 27.96
C ARG A 210 13.46 -8.64 26.51
N THR A 211 13.09 -9.63 25.67
CA THR A 211 13.37 -9.68 24.23
C THR A 211 12.10 -9.63 23.37
N ASP A 212 10.92 -9.48 24.00
CA ASP A 212 9.61 -9.56 23.34
C ASP A 212 8.81 -8.26 23.40
N THR A 213 9.43 -7.14 23.82
CA THR A 213 8.77 -5.85 23.94
C THR A 213 8.42 -5.20 22.58
N ASN A 214 9.05 -5.69 21.50
CA ASN A 214 8.76 -5.32 20.11
C ASN A 214 8.28 -6.54 19.30
N GLY A 215 7.67 -7.52 19.97
CA GLY A 215 7.20 -8.75 19.35
C GLY A 215 5.95 -8.55 18.50
N ARG A 216 5.64 -9.55 17.69
CA ARG A 216 4.44 -9.61 16.86
C ARG A 216 3.58 -10.80 17.27
N ASP A 217 2.26 -10.58 17.35
CA ASP A 217 1.25 -11.60 17.58
C ASP A 217 0.03 -11.28 16.73
N GLU A 218 -0.10 -11.95 15.59
CA GLU A 218 -1.05 -11.59 14.54
C GLU A 218 -1.87 -12.82 14.12
N LEU A 219 -3.20 -12.69 14.12
CA LEU A 219 -4.13 -13.68 13.60
C LEU A 219 -4.96 -13.05 12.47
N THR A 220 -5.00 -13.69 11.31
CA THR A 220 -5.88 -13.31 10.20
C THR A 220 -6.75 -14.49 9.83
N ILE A 221 -8.07 -14.29 9.76
CA ILE A 221 -9.06 -15.27 9.29
C ILE A 221 -9.84 -14.62 8.16
N ARG A 222 -9.90 -15.30 7.02
CA ARG A 222 -10.69 -14.87 5.88
C ARG A 222 -11.65 -15.96 5.44
N GLY A 223 -12.86 -15.55 5.09
CA GLY A 223 -13.87 -16.43 4.52
C GLY A 223 -14.49 -15.80 3.30
N LYS A 224 -14.62 -16.54 2.20
CA LYS A 224 -15.32 -16.11 0.99
C LYS A 224 -16.33 -17.18 0.58
N VAL A 225 -17.55 -16.75 0.25
CA VAL A 225 -18.61 -17.62 -0.26
C VAL A 225 -19.11 -17.05 -1.57
N ARG A 226 -19.14 -17.85 -2.62
CA ARG A 226 -19.72 -17.53 -3.93
C ARG A 226 -21.02 -18.28 -4.11
N LEU A 227 -22.08 -17.54 -4.38
CA LEU A 227 -23.44 -18.04 -4.57
C LEU A 227 -23.88 -17.79 -6.02
N PHE A 228 -24.68 -18.70 -6.55
CA PHE A 228 -25.28 -18.62 -7.88
C PHE A 228 -26.82 -18.70 -7.76
N PRO A 229 -27.51 -17.62 -7.30
CA PRO A 229 -28.97 -17.63 -7.09
C PRO A 229 -29.77 -17.96 -8.35
N ASN A 230 -29.22 -17.64 -9.50
CA ASN A 230 -29.71 -18.00 -10.83
C ASN A 230 -28.57 -17.90 -11.85
N PRO A 231 -28.74 -18.40 -13.11
CA PRO A 231 -27.68 -18.41 -14.12
C PRO A 231 -27.10 -17.04 -14.50
N ASN A 232 -27.80 -15.97 -14.18
CA ASN A 232 -27.39 -14.59 -14.51
C ASN A 232 -26.88 -13.80 -13.31
N THR A 233 -26.83 -14.39 -12.11
CA THR A 233 -26.47 -13.68 -10.89
C THR A 233 -25.39 -14.41 -10.13
N THR A 234 -24.30 -13.72 -9.86
CA THR A 234 -23.25 -14.17 -8.93
C THR A 234 -23.24 -13.26 -7.72
N VAL A 235 -23.15 -13.83 -6.52
CA VAL A 235 -23.02 -13.09 -5.27
C VAL A 235 -21.80 -13.61 -4.53
N ASP A 236 -20.84 -12.73 -4.32
CA ASP A 236 -19.67 -12.98 -3.49
C ASP A 236 -19.84 -12.31 -2.13
N VAL A 237 -19.64 -13.08 -1.06
CA VAL A 237 -19.63 -12.60 0.32
C VAL A 237 -18.23 -12.85 0.86
N SER A 238 -17.53 -11.78 1.25
CA SER A 238 -16.20 -11.85 1.86
C SER A 238 -16.26 -11.40 3.31
N LEU A 239 -15.52 -12.10 4.19
CA LEU A 239 -15.39 -11.80 5.60
C LEU A 239 -13.91 -11.75 5.97
N LEU A 240 -13.53 -10.80 6.81
CA LEU A 240 -12.19 -10.63 7.36
C LEU A 240 -12.27 -10.44 8.87
N HIS A 241 -11.48 -11.20 9.60
CA HIS A 241 -11.11 -10.97 10.99
C HIS A 241 -9.58 -10.88 11.06
N ALA A 242 -9.06 -9.77 11.58
CA ALA A 242 -7.64 -9.57 11.80
C ALA A 242 -7.42 -9.03 13.22
N ASP A 243 -6.63 -9.76 14.01
CA ASP A 243 -6.23 -9.39 15.36
C ASP A 243 -4.70 -9.30 15.42
N LEU A 244 -4.20 -8.08 15.41
CA LEU A 244 -2.78 -7.74 15.51
C LEU A 244 -2.53 -7.16 16.91
N ASN A 245 -1.80 -7.89 17.74
CA ASN A 245 -1.46 -7.51 19.11
C ASN A 245 0.06 -7.31 19.25
N ASN A 246 0.60 -6.36 18.49
CA ASN A 246 2.04 -6.15 18.39
C ASN A 246 2.57 -5.24 19.49
N GLY A 247 3.79 -5.51 19.96
CA GLY A 247 4.57 -4.59 20.78
C GLY A 247 5.13 -3.42 19.95
N TYR A 248 5.44 -2.31 20.61
CA TYR A 248 6.02 -1.14 19.96
C TYR A 248 7.11 -0.47 20.80
N ASP A 249 8.16 -1.22 21.10
CA ASP A 249 9.39 -0.74 21.76
C ASP A 249 10.46 -0.49 20.69
N ALA A 250 10.21 0.51 19.83
CA ALA A 250 10.87 0.65 18.53
C ALA A 250 11.99 1.73 18.50
N TRP A 251 12.12 2.52 19.58
CA TRP A 251 13.03 3.66 19.62
C TRP A 251 14.07 3.52 20.71
N SER A 252 15.29 3.99 20.46
CA SER A 252 16.37 4.11 21.44
C SER A 252 17.11 5.43 21.27
N ARG A 253 17.67 5.97 22.35
CA ARG A 253 18.40 7.25 22.32
C ARG A 253 19.75 7.16 21.61
N ASP A 254 20.31 5.97 21.50
CA ASP A 254 21.59 5.70 20.82
C ASP A 254 21.44 5.12 19.43
N ASN A 255 20.19 5.06 18.90
CA ASN A 255 19.88 4.47 17.59
C ASN A 255 20.34 3.01 17.44
N SER A 256 20.26 2.21 18.51
CA SER A 256 20.59 0.79 18.52
C SER A 256 19.34 -0.09 18.54
N PHE A 257 19.53 -1.41 18.48
CA PHE A 257 18.46 -2.39 18.68
C PHE A 257 18.18 -2.66 20.18
N THR A 258 18.93 -2.05 21.10
CA THR A 258 18.70 -2.13 22.52
C THR A 258 17.85 -0.96 22.99
N THR A 259 16.73 -1.25 23.64
CA THR A 259 15.83 -0.24 24.21
C THR A 259 15.96 -0.19 25.74
N LEU A 260 15.58 0.93 26.31
CA LEU A 260 15.63 1.18 27.75
C LEU A 260 14.28 1.56 28.36
N SER A 261 13.20 1.49 27.57
CA SER A 261 11.86 1.85 28.00
C SER A 261 11.40 1.04 29.21
N ASN A 262 10.92 1.73 30.24
CA ASN A 262 10.29 1.05 31.38
C ASN A 262 8.79 0.76 31.14
N GLN A 263 8.21 1.40 30.12
CA GLN A 263 6.81 1.26 29.68
C GLN A 263 6.74 1.00 28.17
N PRO A 264 7.21 -0.17 27.71
CA PRO A 264 7.23 -0.47 26.27
C PRO A 264 5.84 -0.34 25.68
N GLY A 265 5.80 0.23 24.47
CA GLY A 265 4.56 0.56 23.80
C GLY A 265 3.85 -0.64 23.17
N LYS A 266 2.72 -0.34 22.58
CA LYS A 266 1.85 -1.28 21.86
C LYS A 266 1.38 -0.65 20.56
N ASP A 267 1.28 -1.47 19.51
CA ASP A 267 0.68 -1.09 18.24
C ASP A 267 -0.22 -2.23 17.77
N ALA A 268 -1.49 -2.14 18.15
CA ALA A 268 -2.48 -3.20 17.98
C ALA A 268 -3.64 -2.73 17.12
N GLN A 269 -4.21 -3.67 16.36
CA GLN A 269 -5.40 -3.44 15.56
C GLN A 269 -6.26 -4.70 15.53
N LEU A 270 -7.53 -4.58 15.99
CA LEU A 270 -8.55 -5.59 15.85
C LEU A 270 -9.55 -5.11 14.79
N SER A 271 -9.61 -5.79 13.66
CA SER A 271 -10.54 -5.44 12.57
C SER A 271 -11.47 -6.59 12.24
N ASN A 272 -12.77 -6.28 12.16
CA ASN A 272 -13.80 -7.17 11.65
C ASN A 272 -14.47 -6.49 10.47
N ALA A 273 -14.46 -7.14 9.30
CA ALA A 273 -14.95 -6.53 8.09
C ALA A 273 -15.64 -7.54 7.19
N GLY A 274 -16.48 -7.05 6.29
CA GLY A 274 -17.11 -7.87 5.29
C GLY A 274 -17.58 -7.07 4.08
N SER A 275 -17.70 -7.74 2.96
CA SER A 275 -18.26 -7.21 1.73
C SER A 275 -19.27 -8.17 1.11
N VAL A 276 -20.27 -7.60 0.44
CA VAL A 276 -21.20 -8.33 -0.42
C VAL A 276 -21.16 -7.68 -1.80
N LYS A 277 -20.72 -8.44 -2.79
CA LYS A 277 -20.70 -8.04 -4.20
C LYS A 277 -21.70 -8.90 -4.98
N ALA A 278 -22.69 -8.27 -5.56
CA ALA A 278 -23.66 -8.92 -6.43
C ALA A 278 -23.48 -8.42 -7.85
N GLU A 279 -23.31 -9.35 -8.79
CA GLU A 279 -23.22 -9.07 -10.22
C GLU A 279 -24.39 -9.74 -10.94
N TRP A 280 -25.18 -8.95 -11.68
CA TRP A 280 -26.33 -9.40 -12.44
C TRP A 280 -26.15 -9.12 -13.94
N LYS A 281 -26.26 -10.19 -14.75
CA LYS A 281 -26.12 -10.22 -16.22
C LYS A 281 -27.43 -10.55 -16.93
N GLY A 282 -28.57 -10.31 -16.29
CA GLY A 282 -29.88 -10.66 -16.86
C GLY A 282 -30.37 -9.75 -17.99
N ASP A 283 -29.81 -8.55 -18.11
CA ASP A 283 -30.13 -7.62 -19.20
C ASP A 283 -29.07 -7.73 -20.30
N PRO A 284 -29.45 -7.85 -21.59
CA PRO A 284 -28.48 -7.96 -22.69
C PRO A 284 -27.69 -6.64 -22.93
N ASN A 285 -28.14 -5.51 -22.39
CA ASN A 285 -27.55 -4.20 -22.64
C ASN A 285 -26.53 -3.78 -21.56
N TYR A 286 -26.68 -4.26 -20.32
CA TYR A 286 -25.77 -3.90 -19.25
C TYR A 286 -25.57 -5.01 -18.23
N VAL A 287 -24.44 -4.95 -17.55
CA VAL A 287 -24.18 -5.68 -16.32
C VAL A 287 -24.40 -4.71 -15.16
N PHE A 288 -25.20 -5.13 -14.18
CA PHE A 288 -25.41 -4.39 -12.95
C PHE A 288 -24.55 -4.98 -11.83
N THR A 289 -23.80 -4.14 -11.13
CA THR A 289 -22.99 -4.53 -9.98
C THR A 289 -23.41 -3.71 -8.76
N SER A 290 -23.64 -4.39 -7.65
CA SER A 290 -23.86 -3.77 -6.34
C SER A 290 -22.79 -4.25 -5.38
N LYS A 291 -22.11 -3.32 -4.68
CA LYS A 291 -21.11 -3.64 -3.66
C LYS A 291 -21.48 -2.94 -2.36
N THR A 292 -21.58 -3.72 -1.29
CA THR A 292 -21.79 -3.20 0.08
C THR A 292 -20.63 -3.61 0.94
N THR A 293 -20.01 -2.69 1.67
CA THR A 293 -18.90 -3.00 2.59
C THR A 293 -19.18 -2.48 3.99
N LEU A 294 -18.66 -3.20 4.98
CA LEU A 294 -18.68 -2.83 6.39
C LEU A 294 -17.34 -3.18 7.00
N ALA A 295 -16.76 -2.27 7.79
CA ALA A 295 -15.58 -2.56 8.60
C ALA A 295 -15.70 -1.87 9.96
N ASN A 296 -15.19 -2.55 10.99
CA ASN A 296 -15.09 -2.06 12.35
C ASN A 296 -13.69 -2.38 12.85
N SER A 297 -12.94 -1.36 13.27
CA SER A 297 -11.55 -1.48 13.68
C SER A 297 -11.31 -0.77 15.01
N ASP A 298 -10.77 -1.51 15.97
CA ASP A 298 -10.26 -1.00 17.24
C ASP A 298 -8.73 -0.96 17.17
N MET A 299 -8.13 0.19 17.43
CA MET A 299 -6.68 0.39 17.32
C MET A 299 -6.13 0.96 18.62
N THR A 300 -4.98 0.46 19.04
CA THR A 300 -4.23 0.98 20.18
C THR A 300 -2.81 1.28 19.74
N TYR A 301 -2.37 2.52 19.92
CA TYR A 301 -1.00 2.94 19.68
C TYR A 301 -0.43 3.59 20.94
N SER A 302 0.70 3.07 21.43
CA SER A 302 1.33 3.59 22.64
C SER A 302 2.85 3.45 22.57
N TYR A 303 3.56 4.31 23.30
CA TYR A 303 5.01 4.25 23.48
C TYR A 303 5.43 4.96 24.76
N ASP A 304 6.62 4.62 25.25
CA ASP A 304 7.30 5.32 26.35
C ASP A 304 7.80 6.69 25.84
N GLU A 305 7.41 7.77 26.52
CA GLU A 305 7.70 9.13 26.06
C GLU A 305 9.20 9.45 26.04
N ASP A 306 9.96 8.95 27.02
CA ASP A 306 11.37 9.30 27.16
C ASP A 306 12.35 8.23 26.70
N TRP A 307 11.86 7.06 26.29
CA TRP A 307 12.63 5.90 25.83
C TRP A 307 13.71 5.45 26.82
N THR A 308 13.48 5.63 28.15
CA THR A 308 14.45 5.28 29.20
C THR A 308 13.80 4.53 30.35
N ALA A 309 14.59 4.21 31.35
CA ALA A 309 14.13 3.63 32.62
C ALA A 309 13.48 4.67 33.58
N SER A 310 13.40 5.93 33.20
CA SER A 310 12.76 6.98 33.97
C SER A 310 11.24 6.85 33.95
N SER A 311 10.55 7.36 34.94
CA SER A 311 9.08 7.33 35.03
C SER A 311 8.43 8.58 34.40
N ALA A 312 8.84 8.97 33.20
CA ALA A 312 8.09 9.92 32.40
C ALA A 312 6.74 9.31 31.95
N GLY A 313 5.94 10.06 31.23
CA GLY A 313 4.62 9.61 30.79
C GLY A 313 4.68 8.55 29.69
N THR A 314 3.55 7.91 29.48
CA THR A 314 3.30 7.07 28.32
C THR A 314 2.32 7.79 27.41
N TYR A 315 2.61 7.84 26.11
CA TYR A 315 1.60 8.17 25.13
C TYR A 315 0.72 6.94 24.88
N LEU A 316 -0.59 7.08 25.01
CA LEU A 316 -1.56 6.05 24.68
C LEU A 316 -2.70 6.66 23.86
N ASN A 317 -2.94 6.09 22.69
CA ASN A 317 -4.02 6.46 21.82
C ASN A 317 -4.88 5.24 21.50
N ASN A 318 -6.18 5.34 21.74
CA ASN A 318 -7.17 4.33 21.38
C ASN A 318 -8.14 4.93 20.37
N LYS A 319 -8.22 4.30 19.20
CA LYS A 319 -9.14 4.67 18.11
C LYS A 319 -10.16 3.57 17.88
N HIS A 320 -11.40 3.95 17.67
CA HIS A 320 -12.44 3.08 17.17
C HIS A 320 -12.95 3.65 15.86
N ARG A 321 -12.80 2.92 14.75
CA ARG A 321 -13.26 3.33 13.42
C ARG A 321 -14.27 2.36 12.87
N ARG A 322 -15.38 2.91 12.37
CA ARG A 322 -16.39 2.18 11.63
C ARG A 322 -16.54 2.79 10.25
N THR A 323 -16.50 1.97 9.22
CA THR A 323 -16.78 2.37 7.83
C THR A 323 -17.88 1.53 7.24
N MET A 324 -18.72 2.14 6.41
CA MET A 324 -19.64 1.43 5.55
C MET A 324 -19.71 2.12 4.19
N SER A 325 -19.87 1.34 3.12
CA SER A 325 -20.06 1.89 1.79
C SER A 325 -21.05 1.11 0.95
N GLN A 326 -21.61 1.78 -0.05
CA GLN A 326 -22.45 1.21 -1.09
C GLN A 326 -22.05 1.78 -2.44
N GLU A 327 -21.75 0.89 -3.39
CA GLU A 327 -21.58 1.24 -4.80
C GLU A 327 -22.65 0.54 -5.64
N LEU A 328 -23.23 1.28 -6.57
CA LEU A 328 -24.12 0.76 -7.61
C LEU A 328 -23.54 1.13 -8.96
N ARG A 329 -23.35 0.15 -9.85
CA ARG A 329 -22.69 0.37 -11.14
C ARG A 329 -23.41 -0.34 -12.27
N TRP A 330 -23.56 0.36 -13.37
CA TRP A 330 -24.06 -0.15 -14.66
C TRP A 330 -22.95 -0.08 -15.68
N THR A 331 -22.65 -1.19 -16.32
CA THR A 331 -21.58 -1.32 -17.30
C THR A 331 -22.15 -1.83 -18.62
N SER A 332 -21.91 -1.14 -19.70
CA SER A 332 -22.38 -1.54 -21.03
C SER A 332 -21.90 -2.93 -21.43
N THR A 333 -22.73 -3.63 -22.17
CA THR A 333 -22.32 -4.82 -22.94
C THR A 333 -22.01 -4.42 -24.39
N PRO A 334 -21.43 -5.31 -25.21
CA PRO A 334 -21.23 -5.02 -26.64
C PRO A 334 -22.53 -4.64 -27.39
N LYS A 335 -23.71 -5.05 -26.90
CA LYS A 335 -25.01 -4.73 -27.52
C LYS A 335 -25.49 -3.30 -27.27
N SER A 336 -25.00 -2.65 -26.22
CA SER A 336 -25.42 -1.32 -25.82
C SER A 336 -24.35 -0.26 -26.03
N ARG A 337 -23.32 -0.57 -26.80
CA ARG A 337 -22.31 0.43 -27.18
C ARG A 337 -22.96 1.63 -27.87
N ILE A 338 -22.57 2.81 -27.51
CA ILE A 338 -22.97 4.02 -28.23
C ILE A 338 -22.27 4.00 -29.58
N ASN A 339 -23.04 4.08 -30.66
CA ASN A 339 -22.55 4.02 -32.06
C ASN A 339 -21.67 2.78 -32.36
N ASP A 340 -21.92 1.66 -31.70
CA ASP A 340 -21.21 0.37 -31.85
C ASP A 340 -19.72 0.39 -31.46
N ASN A 341 -19.17 1.52 -31.03
CA ASN A 341 -17.74 1.68 -30.78
C ASN A 341 -17.39 2.34 -29.43
N THR A 342 -18.39 2.72 -28.63
CA THR A 342 -18.14 3.37 -27.33
C THR A 342 -18.78 2.55 -26.21
N ASP A 343 -17.96 1.95 -25.38
CA ASP A 343 -18.39 1.36 -24.12
C ASP A 343 -18.64 2.47 -23.09
N TRP A 344 -19.64 2.29 -22.24
CA TRP A 344 -20.00 3.23 -21.19
C TRP A 344 -20.13 2.52 -19.84
N LEU A 345 -19.85 3.29 -18.80
CA LEU A 345 -20.04 2.89 -17.42
C LEU A 345 -20.58 4.10 -16.66
N PHE A 346 -21.50 3.85 -15.75
CA PHE A 346 -22.02 4.84 -14.82
C PHE A 346 -22.15 4.21 -13.44
N GLY A 347 -21.88 4.97 -12.37
CA GLY A 347 -22.00 4.49 -11.00
C GLY A 347 -22.37 5.60 -10.01
N LEU A 348 -22.95 5.14 -8.90
CA LEU A 348 -23.24 5.93 -7.71
C LEU A 348 -22.50 5.30 -6.53
N TYR A 349 -21.95 6.14 -5.66
CA TYR A 349 -21.22 5.71 -4.48
C TYR A 349 -21.67 6.55 -3.28
N GLY A 350 -21.87 5.88 -2.14
CA GLY A 350 -22.06 6.52 -0.86
C GLY A 350 -21.27 5.82 0.23
N SER A 351 -20.69 6.56 1.15
CA SER A 351 -20.01 5.99 2.31
C SER A 351 -20.17 6.84 3.55
N LYS A 352 -20.03 6.17 4.69
CA LYS A 352 -19.94 6.79 6.01
C LYS A 352 -18.73 6.22 6.75
N LEU A 353 -17.93 7.12 7.35
CA LEU A 353 -16.88 6.80 8.29
C LEU A 353 -17.18 7.50 9.61
N ASP A 354 -17.20 6.74 10.71
CA ASP A 354 -17.25 7.28 12.07
C ASP A 354 -15.94 6.86 12.79
N GLU A 355 -15.27 7.79 13.46
CA GLU A 355 -14.08 7.51 14.25
C GLU A 355 -14.14 8.23 15.60
N THR A 356 -13.97 7.47 16.68
CA THR A 356 -13.74 8.03 18.02
C THR A 356 -12.28 7.84 18.38
N ASN A 357 -11.70 8.84 19.03
CA ASN A 357 -10.30 8.87 19.41
C ASN A 357 -10.17 9.27 20.88
N LYS A 358 -9.36 8.51 21.64
CA LYS A 358 -9.07 8.79 23.06
C LYS A 358 -7.57 8.75 23.26
N THR A 359 -7.02 9.86 23.70
CA THR A 359 -5.58 9.99 23.94
C THR A 359 -5.33 10.26 25.42
N GLU A 360 -4.44 9.50 26.01
CA GLU A 360 -3.88 9.71 27.34
C GLU A 360 -2.41 10.12 27.17
N TYR A 361 -2.14 11.41 27.41
CA TYR A 361 -0.80 11.96 27.31
C TYR A 361 -0.74 13.26 28.12
N TRP A 362 -0.12 13.19 29.31
CA TRP A 362 -0.12 14.30 30.30
C TRP A 362 -1.52 14.85 30.63
N GLY A 363 -2.54 14.11 30.34
CA GLY A 363 -3.96 14.43 30.46
C GLY A 363 -4.78 13.57 29.54
N ASN A 364 -6.09 13.70 29.58
CA ASN A 364 -7.00 12.95 28.74
C ASN A 364 -7.65 13.87 27.72
N SER A 365 -7.60 13.48 26.46
CA SER A 365 -8.35 14.11 25.38
C SER A 365 -9.16 13.10 24.61
N SER A 366 -10.24 13.55 23.99
CA SER A 366 -11.05 12.71 23.10
C SER A 366 -11.61 13.52 21.95
N SER A 367 -11.88 12.83 20.83
CA SER A 367 -12.57 13.40 19.69
C SER A 367 -13.50 12.39 19.03
N ASP A 368 -14.54 12.92 18.42
CA ASP A 368 -15.48 12.21 17.57
C ASP A 368 -15.45 12.84 16.18
N PHE A 369 -15.29 12.03 15.17
CA PHE A 369 -15.27 12.43 13.76
C PHE A 369 -16.22 11.58 12.95
N SER A 370 -17.01 12.21 12.09
CA SER A 370 -17.80 11.52 11.08
C SER A 370 -17.58 12.14 9.70
N LEU A 371 -17.55 11.31 8.67
CA LEU A 371 -17.43 11.72 7.28
C LEU A 371 -18.46 10.99 6.44
N ASN A 372 -19.33 11.76 5.76
CA ASN A 372 -20.29 11.25 4.79
C ASN A 372 -19.84 11.65 3.39
N LYS A 373 -19.79 10.69 2.48
CA LYS A 373 -19.45 10.91 1.07
C LYS A 373 -20.61 10.48 0.18
N LEU A 374 -20.87 11.27 -0.85
CA LEU A 374 -21.79 10.92 -1.93
C LEU A 374 -21.15 11.28 -3.25
N ALA A 375 -21.06 10.32 -4.18
CA ALA A 375 -20.45 10.54 -5.47
C ALA A 375 -21.23 9.94 -6.62
N GLY A 376 -21.18 10.62 -7.77
CA GLY A 376 -21.52 10.08 -9.07
C GLY A 376 -20.29 10.00 -9.95
N PHE A 377 -20.11 8.90 -10.68
CA PHE A 377 -18.98 8.72 -11.58
C PHE A 377 -19.38 8.04 -12.87
N GLY A 378 -18.57 8.25 -13.91
CA GLY A 378 -18.78 7.59 -15.19
C GLY A 378 -17.53 7.55 -16.04
N GLN A 379 -17.53 6.62 -16.99
CA GLN A 379 -16.43 6.43 -17.94
C GLN A 379 -16.98 6.09 -19.32
N LEU A 380 -16.31 6.61 -20.33
CA LEU A 380 -16.53 6.28 -21.73
C LEU A 380 -15.23 5.76 -22.34
N ASP A 381 -15.31 4.61 -23.02
CA ASP A 381 -14.19 4.01 -23.72
C ASP A 381 -14.50 3.99 -25.23
N TYR A 382 -14.01 5.02 -25.94
CA TYR A 382 -14.24 5.20 -27.37
C TYR A 382 -13.17 4.50 -28.20
N ALA A 383 -13.54 3.41 -28.86
CA ALA A 383 -12.69 2.72 -29.84
C ALA A 383 -12.67 3.53 -31.16
N MET A 384 -11.67 4.40 -31.32
CA MET A 384 -11.45 5.15 -32.56
C MET A 384 -11.15 4.24 -33.75
N THR A 385 -10.39 3.18 -33.48
CA THR A 385 -10.03 2.11 -34.39
C THR A 385 -9.90 0.81 -33.60
N PRO A 386 -9.76 -0.38 -34.23
CA PRO A 386 -9.48 -1.61 -33.53
C PRO A 386 -8.20 -1.56 -32.66
N LYS A 387 -7.29 -0.63 -32.93
CA LYS A 387 -6.01 -0.47 -32.21
C LYS A 387 -5.96 0.74 -31.26
N ALA A 388 -6.84 1.70 -31.43
CA ALA A 388 -6.78 2.97 -30.71
C ALA A 388 -8.06 3.20 -29.90
N THR A 389 -7.90 3.44 -28.60
CA THR A 389 -9.00 3.75 -27.68
C THR A 389 -8.71 5.04 -26.93
N ILE A 390 -9.72 5.90 -26.81
CA ILE A 390 -9.72 7.03 -25.89
C ILE A 390 -10.64 6.66 -24.73
N THR A 391 -10.14 6.79 -23.49
CA THR A 391 -10.93 6.66 -22.27
C THR A 391 -11.09 8.01 -21.61
N ALA A 392 -12.32 8.40 -21.31
CA ALA A 392 -12.63 9.62 -20.56
C ALA A 392 -13.46 9.26 -19.32
N GLY A 393 -12.99 9.67 -18.15
CA GLY A 393 -13.67 9.43 -16.88
C GLY A 393 -13.90 10.73 -16.11
N LEU A 394 -14.98 10.76 -15.34
CA LEU A 394 -15.35 11.86 -14.45
C LEU A 394 -15.97 11.31 -13.17
N ARG A 395 -15.60 11.88 -12.03
CA ARG A 395 -16.26 11.71 -10.73
C ARG A 395 -16.51 13.08 -10.11
N ILE A 396 -17.68 13.25 -9.54
CA ILE A 396 -18.05 14.38 -8.69
C ILE A 396 -18.44 13.80 -7.34
N GLU A 397 -17.86 14.33 -6.27
CA GLU A 397 -17.99 13.83 -4.90
C GLU A 397 -18.27 15.00 -3.96
N ASN A 398 -19.24 14.83 -3.08
CA ASN A 398 -19.48 15.71 -1.94
C ASN A 398 -19.00 15.00 -0.68
N ASP A 399 -18.16 15.69 0.09
CA ASP A 399 -17.60 15.24 1.36
C ASP A 399 -18.06 16.18 2.47
N ALA A 400 -18.89 15.68 3.36
CA ALA A 400 -19.40 16.40 4.52
C ALA A 400 -18.91 15.74 5.81
N SER A 401 -18.07 16.45 6.57
CA SER A 401 -17.56 15.95 7.84
C SER A 401 -18.04 16.76 9.04
N ASP A 402 -18.05 16.11 10.19
CA ASP A 402 -18.35 16.70 11.50
C ASP A 402 -17.30 16.20 12.51
N PHE A 403 -16.66 17.13 13.20
CA PHE A 403 -15.66 16.83 14.21
C PHE A 403 -15.93 17.63 15.48
N THR A 404 -15.87 16.96 16.63
CA THR A 404 -15.87 17.57 17.94
C THR A 404 -14.79 16.95 18.82
N ASN A 405 -14.23 17.74 19.73
CA ASN A 405 -13.28 17.22 20.72
C ASN A 405 -13.61 17.70 22.16
N SER A 406 -12.91 17.10 23.13
CA SER A 406 -13.08 17.41 24.56
C SER A 406 -12.63 18.84 24.95
N ALA A 407 -11.91 19.56 24.08
CA ALA A 407 -11.56 20.96 24.25
C ALA A 407 -12.69 21.91 23.80
N GLY A 408 -13.75 21.38 23.19
CA GLY A 408 -14.89 22.16 22.68
C GLY A 408 -14.68 22.73 21.29
N GLU A 409 -13.66 22.25 20.54
CA GLU A 409 -13.52 22.57 19.12
C GLU A 409 -14.57 21.82 18.31
N HIS A 410 -15.12 22.47 17.28
CA HIS A 410 -16.11 21.92 16.38
C HIS A 410 -15.84 22.39 14.95
N TYR A 411 -15.65 21.45 14.02
CA TYR A 411 -15.37 21.70 12.61
C TYR A 411 -16.36 20.90 11.74
N THR A 412 -16.97 21.57 10.76
CA THR A 412 -17.94 20.97 9.84
C THR A 412 -17.64 21.31 8.37
N PRO A 413 -16.47 20.94 7.84
CA PRO A 413 -16.17 21.17 6.43
C PRO A 413 -17.13 20.37 5.55
N ASP A 414 -17.62 21.03 4.49
CA ASP A 414 -18.47 20.45 3.44
C ASP A 414 -17.94 20.93 2.09
N GLU A 415 -17.40 20.01 1.29
CA GLU A 415 -16.73 20.33 0.05
C GLU A 415 -17.27 19.49 -1.10
N THR A 416 -17.40 20.12 -2.27
CA THR A 416 -17.66 19.40 -3.52
C THR A 416 -16.38 19.33 -4.35
N LEU A 417 -15.90 18.12 -4.58
CA LEU A 417 -14.66 17.81 -5.24
C LEU A 417 -14.92 17.10 -6.57
N TRP A 418 -13.97 17.15 -7.49
CA TRP A 418 -14.09 16.43 -8.75
C TRP A 418 -12.75 15.93 -9.26
N GLY A 419 -12.78 14.77 -9.87
CA GLY A 419 -11.65 14.16 -10.56
C GLY A 419 -12.02 13.76 -11.98
N ALA A 420 -11.05 13.84 -12.89
CA ALA A 420 -11.25 13.46 -14.28
C ALA A 420 -9.99 12.83 -14.85
N ASN A 421 -10.16 11.95 -15.81
CA ASN A 421 -9.05 11.40 -16.59
C ASN A 421 -9.40 11.38 -18.08
N LEU A 422 -8.37 11.59 -18.89
CA LEU A 422 -8.43 11.42 -20.33
C LEU A 422 -7.18 10.67 -20.75
N THR A 423 -7.35 9.47 -21.29
CA THR A 423 -6.23 8.62 -21.71
C THR A 423 -6.39 8.17 -23.16
N TYR A 424 -5.28 8.05 -23.86
CA TYR A 424 -5.20 7.48 -25.19
C TYR A 424 -4.31 6.25 -25.13
N ARG A 425 -4.86 5.11 -25.59
CA ARG A 425 -4.17 3.85 -25.71
C ARG A 425 -4.07 3.45 -27.18
N TYR A 426 -2.88 3.00 -27.58
CA TYR A 426 -2.61 2.49 -28.92
C TYR A 426 -1.97 1.11 -28.86
N LYS A 427 -2.67 0.08 -29.36
CA LYS A 427 -2.15 -1.27 -29.57
C LYS A 427 -1.41 -1.32 -30.91
N TYR A 428 -0.09 -1.30 -30.85
CA TYR A 428 0.71 -1.51 -32.06
C TYR A 428 0.42 -2.89 -32.66
N ASN A 429 0.41 -3.92 -31.77
CA ASN A 429 -0.03 -5.29 -32.01
C ASN A 429 -0.56 -5.89 -30.69
N ASP A 430 -0.84 -7.19 -30.64
CA ASP A 430 -1.40 -7.87 -29.46
C ASP A 430 -0.42 -7.93 -28.26
N THR A 431 0.86 -7.65 -28.49
CA THR A 431 1.94 -7.75 -27.50
C THR A 431 2.57 -6.43 -27.11
N HIS A 432 2.26 -5.33 -27.81
CA HIS A 432 2.83 -4.00 -27.52
C HIS A 432 1.74 -2.95 -27.48
N THR A 433 1.63 -2.27 -26.35
CA THR A 433 0.65 -1.21 -26.10
C THR A 433 1.36 0.04 -25.60
N ALA A 434 1.16 1.15 -26.26
CA ALA A 434 1.57 2.47 -25.79
C ALA A 434 0.35 3.22 -25.26
N PHE A 435 0.56 4.05 -24.24
CA PHE A 435 -0.49 4.92 -23.71
C PHE A 435 0.05 6.28 -23.33
N THR A 436 -0.83 7.26 -23.29
CA THR A 436 -0.59 8.58 -22.69
C THR A 436 -1.87 9.05 -22.03
N GLY A 437 -1.75 9.83 -20.97
CA GLY A 437 -2.91 10.27 -20.21
C GLY A 437 -2.68 11.55 -19.42
N ILE A 438 -3.79 12.21 -19.12
CA ILE A 438 -3.87 13.33 -18.20
C ILE A 438 -4.94 12.99 -17.16
N THR A 439 -4.59 13.11 -15.88
CA THR A 439 -5.52 12.83 -14.78
C THR A 439 -5.51 13.99 -13.80
N ARG A 440 -6.69 14.50 -13.44
CA ARG A 440 -6.88 15.43 -12.34
C ARG A 440 -7.28 14.66 -11.09
N GLY A 441 -6.39 14.71 -10.08
CA GLY A 441 -6.64 14.21 -8.74
C GLY A 441 -7.05 15.32 -7.76
N TYR A 442 -7.59 14.92 -6.61
CA TYR A 442 -7.97 15.82 -5.52
C TYR A 442 -7.86 15.14 -4.16
N LYS A 443 -7.65 15.93 -3.12
CA LYS A 443 -7.74 15.56 -1.71
C LYS A 443 -8.48 16.65 -0.97
N ALA A 444 -9.45 16.31 -0.14
CA ALA A 444 -10.25 17.29 0.62
C ALA A 444 -9.37 18.12 1.56
N GLY A 445 -9.79 19.34 1.81
CA GLY A 445 -9.29 20.15 2.90
C GLY A 445 -9.61 19.54 4.26
N GLY A 446 -9.11 20.16 5.31
CA GLY A 446 -9.31 19.66 6.67
C GLY A 446 -8.93 20.67 7.73
N PHE A 447 -8.64 20.15 8.92
CA PHE A 447 -8.35 20.97 10.08
C PHE A 447 -7.32 20.29 10.99
N ASN A 448 -6.58 21.10 11.73
CA ASN A 448 -5.63 20.68 12.76
C ASN A 448 -6.25 20.92 14.12
N ALA A 449 -6.78 19.89 14.75
CA ALA A 449 -7.35 19.97 16.09
C ALA A 449 -6.24 20.11 17.16
N GLY A 450 -6.59 20.71 18.29
CA GLY A 450 -5.69 20.86 19.44
C GLY A 450 -4.57 21.88 19.25
N GLN A 451 -4.72 22.81 18.31
CA GLN A 451 -3.74 23.88 18.12
C GLN A 451 -3.76 24.86 19.30
N PRO A 452 -2.60 25.42 19.69
CA PRO A 452 -2.51 26.41 20.76
C PRO A 452 -3.43 27.61 20.54
N ALA A 453 -3.93 28.20 21.64
CA ALA A 453 -4.76 29.38 21.56
C ALA A 453 -3.98 30.56 20.92
N GLY A 454 -4.60 31.19 19.91
CA GLY A 454 -3.98 32.28 19.16
C GLY A 454 -3.23 31.83 17.90
N THR A 455 -3.20 30.54 17.58
CA THR A 455 -2.70 30.06 16.29
C THR A 455 -3.48 30.74 15.15
N PRO A 456 -2.79 31.33 14.15
CA PRO A 456 -3.45 31.93 12.99
C PRO A 456 -4.36 30.93 12.27
N SER A 457 -5.52 31.40 11.80
CA SER A 457 -6.55 30.52 11.20
C SER A 457 -6.05 29.68 10.03
N GLN A 458 -5.07 30.15 9.27
CA GLN A 458 -4.43 29.43 8.16
C GLN A 458 -3.67 28.17 8.57
N TYR A 459 -3.41 27.98 9.87
CA TYR A 459 -2.77 26.78 10.43
C TYR A 459 -3.75 25.93 11.24
N VAL A 460 -4.98 26.40 11.41
CA VAL A 460 -6.06 25.64 12.04
C VAL A 460 -6.83 24.84 10.99
N THR A 461 -7.02 25.43 9.81
CA THR A 461 -7.64 24.73 8.66
C THR A 461 -6.68 24.78 7.48
N TYR A 462 -6.77 23.78 6.62
CA TYR A 462 -6.02 23.70 5.37
C TYR A 462 -6.97 23.40 4.21
N ASP A 463 -6.64 23.96 3.04
CA ASP A 463 -7.44 23.87 1.83
C ASP A 463 -7.27 22.52 1.13
N ALA A 464 -8.21 22.20 0.23
CA ALA A 464 -8.10 21.05 -0.64
C ALA A 464 -6.86 21.11 -1.53
N GLU A 465 -6.20 19.96 -1.67
CA GLU A 465 -5.12 19.78 -2.63
C GLU A 465 -5.67 19.30 -3.96
N THR A 466 -5.11 19.80 -5.05
CA THR A 466 -5.38 19.30 -6.39
C THR A 466 -4.09 18.96 -7.12
N LEU A 467 -4.16 17.98 -8.01
CA LEU A 467 -3.01 17.44 -8.72
C LEU A 467 -3.35 17.18 -10.18
N MET A 468 -2.48 17.65 -11.09
CA MET A 468 -2.51 17.27 -12.50
C MET A 468 -1.37 16.29 -12.78
N ASN A 469 -1.71 15.08 -13.22
CA ASN A 469 -0.76 14.04 -13.56
C ASN A 469 -0.76 13.80 -15.07
N TYR A 470 0.43 13.80 -15.66
CA TYR A 470 0.68 13.51 -17.06
C TYR A 470 1.53 12.25 -17.16
N GLU A 471 1.10 11.30 -17.95
CA GLU A 471 1.80 10.03 -18.13
C GLU A 471 1.96 9.65 -19.60
N ILE A 472 3.07 8.96 -19.87
CA ILE A 472 3.30 8.23 -21.11
C ILE A 472 3.96 6.91 -20.79
N GLY A 473 3.47 5.82 -21.34
CA GLY A 473 4.00 4.49 -21.05
C GLY A 473 3.96 3.54 -22.23
N LEU A 474 4.78 2.51 -22.10
CA LEU A 474 4.90 1.40 -23.05
C LEU A 474 4.87 0.08 -22.28
N LYS A 475 3.96 -0.81 -22.66
CA LYS A 475 3.86 -2.17 -22.15
C LYS A 475 4.16 -3.15 -23.28
N SER A 476 5.10 -4.05 -23.07
CA SER A 476 5.59 -4.94 -24.10
C SER A 476 5.73 -6.39 -23.61
N ASN A 477 5.23 -7.32 -24.40
CA ASN A 477 5.43 -8.74 -24.21
C ASN A 477 6.18 -9.30 -25.44
N PHE A 478 7.46 -9.54 -25.28
CA PHE A 478 8.33 -10.16 -26.30
C PHE A 478 8.24 -11.68 -26.16
N ALA A 479 7.12 -12.27 -26.55
CA ALA A 479 6.82 -13.68 -26.33
C ALA A 479 7.94 -14.62 -26.85
N ALA A 480 8.57 -14.32 -27.99
CA ALA A 480 9.69 -15.11 -28.52
C ALA A 480 10.95 -15.08 -27.64
N LEU A 481 11.07 -14.09 -26.76
CA LEU A 481 12.19 -13.96 -25.82
C LEU A 481 11.80 -14.36 -24.40
N GLY A 482 10.50 -14.61 -24.12
CA GLY A 482 9.98 -14.80 -22.77
C GLY A 482 10.11 -13.54 -21.89
N LEU A 483 10.12 -12.34 -22.48
CA LEU A 483 10.38 -11.08 -21.77
C LEU A 483 9.14 -10.19 -21.78
N LYS A 484 8.69 -9.79 -20.60
CA LYS A 484 7.71 -8.71 -20.39
C LYS A 484 8.39 -7.48 -19.86
N THR A 485 7.94 -6.29 -20.27
CA THR A 485 8.46 -5.01 -19.77
C THR A 485 7.35 -3.97 -19.71
N ASN A 486 7.33 -3.19 -18.64
CA ASN A 486 6.49 -2.01 -18.49
C ASN A 486 7.39 -0.81 -18.19
N ILE A 487 7.19 0.30 -18.87
CA ILE A 487 7.93 1.54 -18.63
C ILE A 487 6.95 2.70 -18.69
N THR A 488 6.97 3.57 -17.68
CA THR A 488 6.12 4.76 -17.59
C THR A 488 6.94 5.95 -17.17
N ALA A 489 6.86 7.05 -17.89
CA ALA A 489 7.33 8.36 -17.46
C ALA A 489 6.13 9.18 -16.99
N PHE A 490 6.29 9.94 -15.91
CA PHE A 490 5.23 10.75 -15.32
C PHE A 490 5.72 12.13 -14.91
N TYR A 491 4.80 13.09 -14.89
CA TYR A 491 4.97 14.42 -14.34
C TYR A 491 3.69 14.83 -13.61
N MET A 492 3.83 15.21 -12.34
CA MET A 492 2.73 15.61 -11.46
C MET A 492 2.96 17.05 -11.00
N ASP A 493 1.94 17.90 -11.20
CA ASP A 493 1.90 19.29 -10.72
C ASP A 493 0.83 19.40 -9.64
N ARG A 494 1.25 19.80 -8.42
CA ARG A 494 0.41 19.85 -7.23
C ARG A 494 0.17 21.29 -6.83
N GLN A 495 -1.07 21.61 -6.58
CA GLN A 495 -1.53 22.90 -6.09
C GLN A 495 -2.02 22.74 -4.64
N ASN A 496 -1.59 23.63 -3.74
CA ASN A 496 -1.85 23.56 -2.31
C ASN A 496 -1.48 22.19 -1.71
N PRO A 497 -0.28 21.64 -1.97
CA PRO A 497 0.07 20.31 -1.48
C PRO A 497 -0.01 20.26 0.04
N GLN A 498 -0.74 19.28 0.56
CA GLN A 498 -0.89 19.05 2.00
C GLN A 498 0.32 18.26 2.51
N LEU A 499 1.10 18.86 3.39
CA LEU A 499 2.29 18.26 3.97
C LEU A 499 2.25 18.30 5.49
N ASP A 500 2.67 17.20 6.10
CA ASP A 500 2.76 17.09 7.54
C ASP A 500 4.01 17.78 8.08
N GLY A 501 3.87 18.38 9.23
CA GLY A 501 4.95 19.00 9.99
C GLY A 501 4.75 18.89 11.49
N TYR A 502 5.78 19.24 12.25
CA TYR A 502 5.69 19.41 13.68
C TYR A 502 6.56 20.59 14.13
N THR A 503 6.18 21.20 15.23
CA THR A 503 6.94 22.29 15.83
C THR A 503 6.96 22.18 17.34
N TYR A 504 7.99 22.76 17.95
CA TYR A 504 8.07 22.91 19.41
C TYR A 504 7.34 24.17 19.85
N ASP A 505 6.35 24.01 20.72
CA ASP A 505 5.64 25.12 21.36
C ASP A 505 5.76 25.02 22.90
N PRO A 506 6.57 25.86 23.55
CA PRO A 506 6.76 25.82 25.00
C PRO A 506 5.49 26.18 25.77
N SER A 507 4.48 26.76 25.13
CA SER A 507 3.18 27.06 25.74
C SER A 507 2.21 25.88 25.65
N SER A 508 2.47 24.90 24.77
CA SER A 508 1.71 23.68 24.69
C SER A 508 2.05 22.74 25.84
N PHE A 509 1.06 22.09 26.39
CA PHE A 509 1.25 21.10 27.45
C PHE A 509 2.14 19.92 27.01
N THR A 510 2.08 19.57 25.74
CA THR A 510 2.86 18.48 25.12
C THR A 510 4.20 18.92 24.59
N ALA A 511 4.48 20.24 24.56
CA ALA A 511 5.65 20.86 23.96
C ALA A 511 5.82 20.63 22.44
N TRP A 512 5.18 19.62 21.84
CA TRP A 512 5.22 19.31 20.42
C TRP A 512 3.82 19.41 19.81
N VAL A 513 3.71 20.09 18.68
CA VAL A 513 2.47 20.28 17.94
C VAL A 513 2.66 19.72 16.53
N PHE A 514 1.87 18.72 16.19
CA PHE A 514 1.81 18.15 14.85
C PHE A 514 0.68 18.81 14.06
N TYR A 515 0.89 19.03 12.77
CA TYR A 515 -0.07 19.72 11.92
C TYR A 515 0.11 19.30 10.46
N THR A 516 -0.94 19.53 9.68
CA THR A 516 -0.91 19.51 8.21
C THR A 516 -1.10 20.93 7.72
N GLU A 517 -0.32 21.35 6.73
CA GLU A 517 -0.44 22.67 6.11
C GLU A 517 -0.36 22.59 4.59
N ASN A 518 -0.90 23.60 3.91
CA ASN A 518 -0.72 23.74 2.48
C ASN A 518 0.60 24.47 2.21
N PHE A 519 1.44 23.85 1.40
CA PHE A 519 2.60 24.51 0.80
C PHE A 519 2.21 25.20 -0.50
N ASP A 520 3.07 26.09 -1.01
CA ASP A 520 2.77 26.88 -2.19
C ASP A 520 2.60 26.02 -3.43
N SER A 521 3.51 25.09 -3.66
CA SER A 521 3.47 24.14 -4.79
C SER A 521 4.36 22.92 -4.57
N ALA A 522 4.08 21.86 -5.31
CA ALA A 522 5.00 20.73 -5.41
C ALA A 522 4.97 20.11 -6.82
N GLN A 523 6.11 19.58 -7.24
CA GLN A 523 6.27 18.86 -8.49
C GLN A 523 6.93 17.51 -8.23
N ASN A 524 6.37 16.44 -8.80
CA ASN A 524 6.90 15.10 -8.70
C ASN A 524 7.00 14.51 -10.10
N TYR A 525 8.18 14.14 -10.56
CA TYR A 525 8.36 13.60 -11.91
C TYR A 525 9.41 12.49 -11.92
N GLY A 526 9.27 11.56 -12.85
CA GLY A 526 10.18 10.44 -12.86
C GLY A 526 9.89 9.38 -13.91
N LEU A 527 10.57 8.26 -13.70
CA LEU A 527 10.47 7.06 -14.54
C LEU A 527 10.22 5.85 -13.65
N GLU A 528 9.34 4.99 -14.11
CA GLU A 528 9.01 3.70 -13.48
C GLU A 528 9.15 2.61 -14.52
N GLY A 529 9.70 1.48 -14.14
CA GLY A 529 9.78 0.34 -15.02
C GLY A 529 9.92 -0.96 -14.25
N ASP A 530 9.46 -2.02 -14.87
CA ASP A 530 9.64 -3.40 -14.44
C ASP A 530 9.88 -4.31 -15.63
N PHE A 531 10.49 -5.44 -15.35
CA PHE A 531 10.64 -6.52 -16.32
C PHE A 531 10.56 -7.87 -15.64
N ASP A 532 10.02 -8.85 -16.37
CA ASP A 532 10.09 -10.26 -16.07
C ASP A 532 10.61 -11.01 -17.30
N TRP A 533 11.70 -11.73 -17.16
CA TRP A 533 12.36 -12.43 -18.25
C TRP A 533 12.58 -13.91 -17.94
N GLN A 534 11.73 -14.75 -18.50
CA GLN A 534 11.93 -16.20 -18.54
C GLN A 534 12.98 -16.51 -19.59
N ALA A 535 14.27 -16.42 -19.23
CA ALA A 535 15.40 -16.56 -20.16
C ALA A 535 15.48 -17.97 -20.78
N ASN A 536 15.03 -18.99 -20.03
CA ASN A 536 14.79 -20.35 -20.48
C ASN A 536 13.93 -21.09 -19.45
N THR A 537 13.70 -22.39 -19.61
CA THR A 537 12.86 -23.21 -18.72
C THR A 537 13.32 -23.23 -17.25
N ASN A 538 14.58 -22.92 -16.97
CA ASN A 538 15.17 -22.98 -15.64
C ASN A 538 15.44 -21.62 -15.01
N TRP A 539 15.69 -20.58 -15.82
CA TRP A 539 16.14 -19.27 -15.37
C TRP A 539 15.09 -18.20 -15.65
N ASN A 540 14.66 -17.53 -14.58
CA ASN A 540 13.89 -16.31 -14.62
C ASN A 540 14.68 -15.18 -13.99
N LEU A 541 14.71 -14.02 -14.64
CA LEU A 541 15.27 -12.77 -14.15
C LEU A 541 14.14 -11.75 -14.08
N TYR A 542 14.04 -11.05 -12.98
CA TYR A 542 13.03 -10.01 -12.80
C TYR A 542 13.63 -8.76 -12.16
N GLY A 543 13.00 -7.65 -12.33
CA GLY A 543 13.46 -6.43 -11.67
C GLY A 543 12.50 -5.28 -11.85
N SER A 544 12.66 -4.30 -10.98
CA SER A 544 11.92 -3.06 -11.00
C SER A 544 12.83 -1.86 -10.78
N MET A 545 12.44 -0.71 -11.30
CA MET A 545 13.16 0.55 -11.20
C MET A 545 12.19 1.70 -10.98
N GLY A 546 12.40 2.46 -9.94
CA GLY A 546 11.79 3.76 -9.69
C GLY A 546 12.84 4.85 -9.66
N LEU A 547 12.67 5.86 -10.50
CA LEU A 547 13.45 7.10 -10.45
C LEU A 547 12.47 8.23 -10.25
N ILE A 548 12.70 9.06 -9.24
CA ILE A 548 11.82 10.19 -8.97
C ILE A 548 12.63 11.42 -8.57
N GLN A 549 12.18 12.56 -9.01
CA GLN A 549 12.58 13.83 -8.44
C GLN A 549 11.33 14.56 -7.96
N THR A 550 11.38 15.01 -6.72
CA THR A 550 10.32 15.81 -6.12
C THR A 550 10.85 17.18 -5.78
N LYS A 551 10.01 18.19 -5.91
CA LYS A 551 10.32 19.57 -5.57
C LYS A 551 9.18 20.12 -4.77
N VAL A 552 9.48 20.77 -3.64
CA VAL A 552 8.52 21.44 -2.77
C VAL A 552 8.94 22.85 -2.54
N GLU A 553 7.99 23.77 -2.58
CA GLU A 553 8.17 25.17 -2.23
C GLU A 553 7.17 25.58 -1.17
N GLY A 554 7.65 26.27 -0.14
CA GLY A 554 6.85 26.79 0.96
C GLY A 554 7.67 27.10 2.19
N THR A 555 7.04 27.66 3.20
CA THR A 555 7.68 27.98 4.47
C THR A 555 6.94 27.23 5.57
N PRO A 556 7.52 26.14 6.11
CA PRO A 556 6.88 25.39 7.18
C PRO A 556 6.63 26.28 8.41
N LEU A 557 5.48 26.07 9.05
CA LEU A 557 5.10 26.81 10.25
C LEU A 557 6.21 26.77 11.29
N ASN A 558 6.58 27.95 11.81
CA ASN A 558 7.58 28.12 12.87
C ASN A 558 8.97 27.48 12.60
N SER A 559 9.26 27.08 11.38
CA SER A 559 10.54 26.44 11.02
C SER A 559 11.73 27.40 11.01
N GLY A 560 11.47 28.69 10.80
CA GLY A 560 12.51 29.71 10.64
C GLY A 560 13.30 29.62 9.31
N PHE A 561 12.92 28.75 8.40
CA PHE A 561 13.50 28.64 7.07
C PHE A 561 12.43 28.40 5.99
N THR A 562 12.74 28.74 4.75
CA THR A 562 11.91 28.47 3.60
C THR A 562 12.44 27.25 2.86
N ILE A 563 11.57 26.32 2.49
CA ILE A 563 11.88 25.24 1.59
C ILE A 563 11.74 25.76 0.17
N SER A 564 12.80 25.64 -0.61
CA SER A 564 12.80 26.00 -2.02
C SER A 564 13.56 24.95 -2.80
N ASP A 565 12.91 24.36 -3.80
CA ASP A 565 13.48 23.36 -4.72
C ASP A 565 14.08 22.13 -4.01
N ARG A 566 13.51 21.73 -2.86
CA ARG A 566 13.95 20.58 -2.05
C ARG A 566 13.08 19.36 -2.31
N GLU A 567 13.66 18.16 -2.21
CA GLU A 567 12.92 16.90 -2.24
C GLU A 567 11.93 16.81 -1.06
N GLN A 568 10.81 16.13 -1.31
CA GLN A 568 9.83 15.77 -0.29
C GLN A 568 10.42 14.72 0.66
N ALA A 569 9.90 14.71 1.88
CA ALA A 569 10.26 13.65 2.82
C ALA A 569 9.75 12.29 2.37
N HIS A 570 10.50 11.23 2.69
CA HIS A 570 10.24 9.84 2.31
C HIS A 570 10.05 9.61 0.79
N ALA A 571 10.76 10.40 -0.03
CA ALA A 571 10.77 10.30 -1.48
C ALA A 571 12.21 10.04 -2.00
N PRO A 572 12.76 8.82 -1.85
CA PRO A 572 14.10 8.49 -2.32
C PRO A 572 14.20 8.68 -3.84
N ASN A 573 15.30 9.27 -4.33
CA ASN A 573 15.46 9.60 -5.75
C ASN A 573 15.57 8.37 -6.63
N TYR A 574 16.01 7.24 -6.09
CA TYR A 574 15.97 5.94 -6.78
C TYR A 574 15.57 4.80 -5.87
N GLN A 575 14.91 3.82 -6.47
CA GLN A 575 14.66 2.50 -5.92
C GLN A 575 14.88 1.48 -7.04
N PHE A 576 15.64 0.43 -6.74
CA PHE A 576 15.91 -0.68 -7.66
C PHE A 576 15.67 -2.00 -6.95
N ASN A 577 15.03 -2.93 -7.63
CA ASN A 577 15.03 -4.33 -7.26
C ASN A 577 15.51 -5.16 -8.45
N LEU A 578 16.41 -6.10 -8.21
CA LEU A 578 16.88 -7.03 -9.23
C LEU A 578 16.97 -8.42 -8.61
N GLY A 579 16.28 -9.36 -9.23
CA GLY A 579 16.24 -10.74 -8.76
C GLY A 579 16.49 -11.77 -9.85
N VAL A 580 16.92 -12.94 -9.41
CA VAL A 580 17.13 -14.11 -10.25
C VAL A 580 16.56 -15.34 -9.56
N LYS A 581 15.89 -16.19 -10.33
CA LYS A 581 15.34 -17.45 -9.88
C LYS A 581 15.85 -18.57 -10.80
N TYR A 582 16.34 -19.62 -10.22
CA TYR A 582 16.69 -20.87 -10.87
C TYR A 582 15.77 -21.98 -10.39
N ARG A 583 15.16 -22.71 -11.32
CA ARG A 583 14.30 -23.86 -11.04
C ARG A 583 14.79 -25.06 -11.84
N ALA A 584 15.24 -26.10 -11.15
CA ALA A 584 15.69 -27.35 -11.79
C ALA A 584 14.50 -28.26 -12.09
N SER A 585 14.62 -29.10 -13.10
CA SER A 585 13.56 -30.05 -13.51
C SER A 585 13.24 -31.12 -12.46
N ASN A 586 14.08 -31.31 -11.43
CA ASN A 586 13.88 -32.24 -10.35
C ASN A 586 13.21 -31.64 -9.10
N GLY A 587 12.73 -30.38 -9.19
CA GLY A 587 12.05 -29.69 -8.12
C GLY A 587 12.94 -28.80 -7.24
N PHE A 588 14.27 -28.86 -7.33
CA PHE A 588 15.14 -27.91 -6.64
C PHE A 588 15.03 -26.52 -7.25
N TYR A 589 15.01 -25.48 -6.39
CA TYR A 589 15.07 -24.11 -6.83
C TYR A 589 15.95 -23.24 -5.89
N ALA A 590 16.47 -22.16 -6.43
CA ALA A 590 17.16 -21.13 -5.70
C ALA A 590 16.77 -19.76 -6.25
N GLN A 591 16.61 -18.78 -5.38
CA GLN A 591 16.28 -17.41 -5.74
C GLN A 591 17.06 -16.44 -4.88
N GLY A 592 17.39 -15.28 -5.45
CA GLY A 592 17.98 -14.17 -4.71
C GLY A 592 17.59 -12.85 -5.36
N ASP A 593 17.42 -11.83 -4.53
CA ASP A 593 17.18 -10.46 -4.97
C ASP A 593 17.99 -9.45 -4.16
N VAL A 594 18.23 -8.32 -4.79
CA VAL A 594 18.83 -7.14 -4.19
C VAL A 594 17.89 -5.96 -4.38
N THR A 595 17.55 -5.30 -3.29
CA THR A 595 16.82 -4.03 -3.29
C THR A 595 17.77 -2.92 -2.87
N ALA A 596 17.81 -1.82 -3.62
CA ALA A 596 18.61 -0.63 -3.32
C ALA A 596 17.71 0.59 -3.23
N VAL A 597 17.84 1.39 -2.19
CA VAL A 597 17.04 2.58 -1.90
C VAL A 597 18.00 3.75 -1.63
N ASP A 598 17.74 4.90 -2.27
CA ASP A 598 18.50 6.12 -2.02
C ASP A 598 18.19 6.71 -0.64
N LYS A 599 19.00 7.67 -0.24
CA LYS A 599 18.70 8.51 0.92
C LYS A 599 17.40 9.30 0.69
N PHE A 600 16.76 9.70 1.78
CA PHE A 600 15.58 10.55 1.76
C PHE A 600 15.52 11.44 3.01
N TYR A 601 14.88 12.60 2.90
CA TYR A 601 14.59 13.44 4.07
C TYR A 601 13.55 12.76 4.96
N PHE A 602 13.78 12.83 6.28
CA PHE A 602 12.81 12.27 7.24
C PHE A 602 11.57 13.14 7.40
N ASP A 603 11.72 14.45 7.19
CA ASP A 603 10.67 15.41 7.48
C ASP A 603 10.73 16.66 6.59
N ASN A 604 9.66 17.45 6.59
CA ASN A 604 9.59 18.75 5.93
C ASN A 604 9.99 19.92 6.84
N THR A 605 10.18 19.68 8.15
CA THR A 605 10.53 20.73 9.13
C THR A 605 12.03 20.89 9.37
N HIS A 606 12.86 19.97 8.85
CA HIS A 606 14.33 20.02 8.95
C HIS A 606 15.00 19.32 7.76
N ASN A 607 16.33 19.50 7.63
CA ASN A 607 17.12 18.94 6.51
C ASN A 607 17.94 17.70 6.92
N ILE A 608 17.42 16.83 7.77
CA ILE A 608 18.07 15.59 8.18
C ILE A 608 17.61 14.44 7.30
N GLU A 609 18.57 13.70 6.77
CA GLU A 609 18.37 12.61 5.81
C GLU A 609 18.69 11.23 6.42
N SER A 610 18.11 10.19 5.82
CA SER A 610 18.58 8.80 5.97
C SER A 610 19.89 8.58 5.20
N ASP A 611 20.56 7.46 5.45
CA ASP A 611 21.60 6.95 4.58
C ASP A 611 20.97 6.07 3.48
N PRO A 612 21.59 5.99 2.28
CA PRO A 612 21.15 5.02 1.27
C PRO A 612 21.50 3.61 1.73
N TYR A 613 20.69 2.63 1.36
CA TYR A 613 20.88 1.24 1.79
C TYR A 613 20.53 0.23 0.72
N HIS A 614 21.00 -1.01 0.92
CA HIS A 614 20.67 -2.13 0.04
C HIS A 614 20.45 -3.40 0.85
N LEU A 615 19.40 -4.14 0.48
CA LEU A 615 18.99 -5.36 1.16
C LEU A 615 19.14 -6.53 0.20
N VAL A 616 19.78 -7.59 0.68
CA VAL A 616 19.99 -8.84 -0.06
C VAL A 616 19.11 -9.91 0.56
N ASN A 617 18.26 -10.54 -0.24
CA ASN A 617 17.40 -11.65 0.19
C ASN A 617 17.71 -12.88 -0.64
N ALA A 618 17.54 -14.07 -0.06
CA ALA A 618 17.68 -15.30 -0.80
C ALA A 618 16.77 -16.40 -0.25
N ARG A 619 16.49 -17.37 -1.11
CA ARG A 619 15.67 -18.53 -0.82
C ARG A 619 16.20 -19.73 -1.59
N ILE A 620 16.21 -20.89 -0.96
CA ILE A 620 16.57 -22.17 -1.57
C ILE A 620 15.60 -23.24 -1.09
N GLY A 621 15.07 -24.03 -2.00
CA GLY A 621 14.05 -24.99 -1.64
C GLY A 621 13.89 -26.13 -2.64
N TYR A 622 12.94 -26.95 -2.30
CA TYR A 622 12.48 -28.08 -3.10
C TYR A 622 10.96 -28.09 -3.12
N GLU A 623 10.40 -28.19 -4.32
CA GLU A 623 8.96 -28.22 -4.57
C GLU A 623 8.54 -29.42 -5.40
N THR A 624 7.34 -29.91 -5.11
CA THR A 624 6.61 -30.92 -5.90
C THR A 624 5.15 -30.46 -6.05
N GLU A 625 4.32 -31.27 -6.70
CA GLU A 625 2.88 -31.02 -6.77
C GLU A 625 2.20 -31.07 -5.39
N ASP A 626 2.73 -31.90 -4.47
CA ASP A 626 2.11 -32.16 -3.14
C ASP A 626 2.70 -31.33 -2.03
N TYR A 627 3.96 -30.87 -2.11
CA TYR A 627 4.63 -30.15 -1.03
C TYR A 627 5.77 -29.24 -1.51
N GLU A 628 6.07 -28.25 -0.70
CA GLU A 628 7.23 -27.36 -0.82
C GLU A 628 7.94 -27.26 0.54
N ILE A 629 9.27 -27.21 0.52
CA ILE A 629 10.08 -26.89 1.69
C ILE A 629 11.24 -25.97 1.27
N TYR A 630 11.46 -24.89 2.03
CA TYR A 630 12.53 -23.96 1.70
C TYR A 630 13.14 -23.30 2.93
N LEU A 631 14.43 -22.96 2.80
CA LEU A 631 15.15 -22.04 3.66
C LEU A 631 15.10 -20.65 3.04
N TRP A 632 14.94 -19.64 3.86
CA TRP A 632 14.93 -18.25 3.43
C TRP A 632 15.77 -17.36 4.34
N GLY A 633 16.26 -16.27 3.78
CA GLY A 633 16.95 -15.23 4.52
C GLY A 633 16.59 -13.86 3.96
N LYS A 634 16.24 -12.94 4.83
CA LYS A 634 15.99 -11.53 4.56
C LYS A 634 17.15 -10.70 5.12
N ASN A 635 17.53 -9.62 4.42
CA ASN A 635 18.66 -8.76 4.80
C ASN A 635 19.93 -9.56 5.16
N LEU A 636 20.37 -10.44 4.25
CA LEU A 636 21.49 -11.38 4.49
C LEU A 636 22.81 -10.67 4.80
N THR A 637 23.00 -9.45 4.33
CA THR A 637 24.17 -8.61 4.58
C THR A 637 24.16 -7.95 5.96
N ASP A 638 23.05 -8.08 6.70
CA ASP A 638 22.83 -7.46 8.01
C ASP A 638 22.97 -5.93 7.97
N GLU A 639 22.45 -5.33 6.89
CA GLU A 639 22.48 -3.89 6.67
C GLU A 639 21.63 -3.17 7.73
N THR A 640 22.20 -2.15 8.36
CA THR A 640 21.48 -1.29 9.31
C THR A 640 20.97 -0.07 8.57
N TYR A 641 19.67 0.12 8.54
CA TYR A 641 19.02 1.19 7.80
C TYR A 641 17.87 1.82 8.60
N ALA A 642 17.54 3.06 8.26
CA ALA A 642 16.48 3.81 8.92
C ALA A 642 15.20 3.81 8.10
N THR A 643 14.06 3.55 8.75
CA THR A 643 12.72 3.60 8.13
C THR A 643 11.94 4.86 8.53
N ARG A 644 12.32 5.53 9.60
CA ARG A 644 11.77 6.82 10.09
C ARG A 644 12.84 7.53 10.90
N GLY A 645 12.82 8.85 10.93
CA GLY A 645 13.70 9.64 11.79
C GLY A 645 13.05 10.92 12.26
N TYR A 646 13.48 11.36 13.45
CA TYR A 646 13.14 12.64 14.05
C TYR A 646 14.41 13.41 14.41
N TYR A 647 14.29 14.74 14.52
CA TYR A 647 15.40 15.61 14.87
C TYR A 647 14.94 16.61 15.95
N PHE A 648 15.26 16.32 17.20
CA PHE A 648 14.88 17.12 18.35
C PHE A 648 15.85 16.91 19.53
N ASP A 649 15.71 17.70 20.61
CA ASP A 649 16.47 17.53 21.83
C ASP A 649 15.55 16.93 22.92
N PHE A 650 16.01 15.92 23.62
CA PHE A 650 15.31 15.32 24.76
C PHE A 650 15.49 16.11 26.06
N ASN A 651 16.48 16.99 26.13
CA ASN A 651 16.89 17.59 27.39
C ASN A 651 16.77 19.12 27.36
N PRO A 652 16.23 19.73 28.42
CA PRO A 652 16.30 21.20 28.58
C PRO A 652 17.76 21.71 28.52
N PRO A 653 18.03 22.83 27.89
CA PRO A 653 17.11 23.86 27.39
C PRO A 653 16.64 23.65 25.92
N TRP A 654 16.64 22.46 25.39
CA TRP A 654 16.16 22.12 24.04
C TRP A 654 16.96 22.79 22.90
N THR A 655 18.27 22.94 23.09
CA THR A 655 19.16 23.66 22.15
C THR A 655 20.18 22.81 21.43
N ASN A 656 20.21 21.49 21.71
CA ASN A 656 21.14 20.53 21.11
C ASN A 656 20.38 19.34 20.48
N PRO A 657 19.64 19.56 19.39
CA PRO A 657 18.88 18.51 18.76
C PRO A 657 19.79 17.41 18.18
N SER A 658 19.35 16.19 18.27
CA SER A 658 20.01 15.00 17.74
C SER A 658 19.10 14.23 16.81
N LYS A 659 19.68 13.45 15.89
CA LYS A 659 18.96 12.55 15.00
C LYS A 659 18.62 11.26 15.76
N TYR A 660 17.35 10.92 15.81
CA TYR A 660 16.83 9.66 16.34
C TYR A 660 16.15 8.88 15.21
N VAL A 661 16.50 7.61 15.03
CA VAL A 661 15.97 6.81 13.94
C VAL A 661 15.33 5.53 14.44
N ARG A 662 14.24 5.16 13.79
CA ARG A 662 13.73 3.80 13.85
C ARG A 662 14.47 2.96 12.83
N LEU A 663 15.18 1.96 13.31
CA LEU A 663 15.88 1.01 12.47
C LEU A 663 14.90 0.02 11.83
N GLY A 664 15.17 -0.34 10.59
CA GLY A 664 14.53 -1.43 9.89
C GLY A 664 14.97 -2.80 10.41
N ASP A 665 14.34 -3.86 9.91
CA ASP A 665 14.56 -5.22 10.36
C ASP A 665 16.00 -5.68 10.03
N PRO A 666 16.75 -6.25 10.99
CA PRO A 666 18.07 -6.82 10.78
C PRO A 666 17.97 -8.12 9.96
N ARG A 667 19.11 -8.83 9.77
CA ARG A 667 19.09 -10.14 9.11
C ARG A 667 18.14 -11.10 9.82
N GLN A 668 17.28 -11.75 9.04
CA GLN A 668 16.37 -12.80 9.51
C GLN A 668 16.56 -14.06 8.68
N LEU A 669 16.54 -15.22 9.34
CA LEU A 669 16.67 -16.54 8.72
C LEU A 669 15.53 -17.45 9.20
N GLY A 670 15.01 -18.27 8.30
CA GLY A 670 13.95 -19.19 8.64
C GLY A 670 13.79 -20.34 7.66
N ILE A 671 12.85 -21.20 7.98
CA ILE A 671 12.43 -22.36 7.18
C ILE A 671 10.90 -22.35 7.09
N THR A 672 10.38 -22.69 5.92
CA THR A 672 8.95 -22.86 5.68
C THR A 672 8.68 -24.18 4.98
N ALA A 673 7.60 -24.85 5.36
CA ALA A 673 7.08 -26.04 4.70
C ALA A 673 5.59 -25.85 4.37
N ARG A 674 5.20 -26.26 3.17
CA ARG A 674 3.82 -26.25 2.66
C ARG A 674 3.43 -27.65 2.20
N VAL A 675 2.18 -28.01 2.42
CA VAL A 675 1.60 -29.27 1.92
C VAL A 675 0.26 -28.94 1.25
N PHE A 676 0.05 -29.46 0.04
CA PHE A 676 -1.15 -29.26 -0.78
C PHE A 676 -1.95 -30.56 -0.85
N PHE A 677 -3.31 -30.47 -0.86
CA PHE A 677 -4.22 -31.64 -0.89
C PHE A 677 -5.31 -31.47 -1.94
#